data_3cb3c4853dc0cea4ed9ef82f6dc8429d
#
_entry.id   3cb3c4853dc0cea4ed9ef82f6dc8429d
#
_cell.length_a   1.000
_cell.length_b   1.000
_cell.length_c   1.000
_cell.angle_alpha   90.00
_cell.angle_beta   90.00
_cell.angle_gamma   90.00
#
_symmetry.space_group_name_H-M   'P 1'
#
loop_
_entity.id
_entity.type
_entity.pdbx_description
1 polymer ?
#
loop_
_entity_poly.entity_id
_entity_poly.type
_entity_poly.pdbx_seq_one_letter_code
_entity_poly.pdbx_strand_id
1 'polypeptide(L)'
;MSLSKKLQYDDTAADIVPEIASLHAINASRLPLPTRIAFIGNYLPRECGIATFTTDLCTALAAEYGEGRLFAIPVNDLDSSYDYPKQVRLEITQEDIVSYERAADFLNFNGNDLVCLQHEYGIYGGDAGSHILTLLRKLKMPLVTTLHTVLRDPDLNQRIVLEEIAQLSDRMVVMSELAAQLLRDVYAVPGEKIDVIPHGVPDLPFMDPNYFKDKFGTEGKSVLLTFGLLSPNKGIENVIQALPAILARQPNVVYIVSGVTHPHIRRREGERYREELQVLAEQLGVSDHLILNNRFVSAEELVEHMGAADIYITPYRHEAQVVSGTLAIALGAGKAIVSTPYWHAKELLAENRGVIVPFQNPSAIAEAVLALLENDAERHAMRKRAYLYSRGTIWENTARAYMASFQRARFERSLHPRAAQMDDPAMEPIDHFPLLNTGHLLNMTDDTGMLQHAIFSVPNTREGYTTDDNARGLIVSVLLDENPEYSDRRECPNLSHRYLSFLWLAFHADSGRFRNFLDYDRKWLENIGSDDSHGRALWSLGKVLGVSRNAGLRGAAGRLFEAAVPATLTFTSPRAWAYSILGMQAYLDWFPGDRTIQGARNELANRLFDIYERCHSETWKWFEKSLSYSNARLSQALILAGWRSDNHRMIEAGMDSLKWLVAEQHRDDKDIFVPIGSNGFFIEGCEKARFDQQPVEACATVSACLEVYRLTEERQWLEEARKAFSWFLGKNDLQVPLYDAETGGCRDGLHPDRVNENQGAESTLSFLMALLEMQAAKVASVDELHHEIGISL
;
A
#
# COMPACT_ATOMS: atom_id res chain seq x y z
N MET A 1 -27.82 56.56 -17.15
CA MET A 1 -28.47 56.06 -15.92
C MET A 1 -28.41 54.57 -15.92
N SER A 2 -27.56 54.10 -15.02
CA SER A 2 -27.17 52.73 -14.83
C SER A 2 -28.31 51.87 -14.22
N LEU A 3 -28.51 50.67 -14.72
CA LEU A 3 -29.25 49.64 -14.03
C LEU A 3 -28.45 48.31 -14.08
N SER A 4 -27.50 48.18 -13.15
CA SER A 4 -26.92 46.91 -12.76
C SER A 4 -27.80 46.31 -11.66
N LYS A 5 -28.63 45.33 -12.00
CA LYS A 5 -29.22 44.41 -11.05
C LYS A 5 -28.32 43.17 -10.99
N LYS A 6 -27.59 42.99 -9.90
CA LYS A 6 -26.98 41.76 -9.48
C LYS A 6 -28.07 40.70 -9.23
N LEU A 7 -28.07 39.67 -10.04
CA LEU A 7 -28.76 38.40 -9.69
C LEU A 7 -27.90 37.69 -8.64
N GLN A 8 -28.35 37.70 -7.40
CA GLN A 8 -27.89 36.77 -6.37
C GLN A 8 -28.33 35.38 -6.79
N TYR A 9 -27.37 34.48 -7.07
CA TYR A 9 -27.61 33.05 -7.15
C TYR A 9 -27.69 32.50 -5.74
N ASP A 10 -28.78 31.85 -5.45
CA ASP A 10 -29.00 31.07 -4.22
C ASP A 10 -28.11 29.81 -4.29
N ASP A 11 -27.15 29.75 -3.36
CA ASP A 11 -26.19 28.65 -3.18
C ASP A 11 -26.83 27.49 -2.38
N THR A 12 -27.90 26.89 -2.87
CA THR A 12 -28.58 25.78 -2.18
C THR A 12 -28.36 24.39 -2.83
N ALA A 13 -27.32 24.24 -3.62
CA ALA A 13 -26.94 22.92 -4.19
C ALA A 13 -25.64 22.34 -3.59
N ALA A 14 -25.11 22.92 -2.53
CA ALA A 14 -23.84 22.52 -1.91
C ALA A 14 -24.00 21.69 -0.62
N ASP A 15 -25.18 21.51 -0.10
CA ASP A 15 -25.39 20.92 1.24
C ASP A 15 -26.05 19.54 1.20
N ILE A 16 -25.46 18.55 0.54
CA ILE A 16 -25.68 17.14 0.86
C ILE A 16 -24.36 16.39 0.73
N VAL A 17 -23.43 16.65 1.64
CA VAL A 17 -22.33 15.73 1.98
C VAL A 17 -22.38 15.52 3.49
N PRO A 18 -22.53 14.30 4.00
CA PRO A 18 -22.66 14.07 5.44
C PRO A 18 -21.38 14.51 6.17
N GLU A 19 -21.54 15.26 7.25
CA GLU A 19 -20.48 15.82 8.10
C GLU A 19 -19.46 14.82 8.67
N ILE A 20 -19.68 13.51 8.54
CA ILE A 20 -18.77 12.46 9.01
C ILE A 20 -17.63 12.17 7.98
N ALA A 21 -17.83 12.52 6.71
CA ALA A 21 -16.79 12.41 5.68
C ALA A 21 -15.68 13.46 5.84
N SER A 22 -15.89 14.53 6.62
CA SER A 22 -14.99 15.67 6.65
C SER A 22 -13.71 15.46 7.48
N LEU A 23 -13.77 14.74 8.60
CA LEU A 23 -12.58 14.51 9.45
C LEU A 23 -11.64 13.44 8.88
N HIS A 24 -12.17 12.36 8.31
CA HIS A 24 -11.36 11.35 7.64
C HIS A 24 -10.77 11.87 6.31
N ALA A 25 -11.51 12.69 5.56
CA ALA A 25 -11.02 13.33 4.34
C ALA A 25 -9.90 14.35 4.60
N ILE A 26 -9.98 15.10 5.71
CA ILE A 26 -8.95 16.07 6.10
C ILE A 26 -7.64 15.37 6.49
N ASN A 27 -7.70 14.24 7.17
CA ASN A 27 -6.50 13.47 7.55
C ASN A 27 -5.91 12.68 6.38
N ALA A 28 -6.73 12.14 5.49
CA ALA A 28 -6.26 11.45 4.28
C ALA A 28 -5.53 12.41 3.31
N SER A 29 -5.94 13.68 3.23
CA SER A 29 -5.27 14.68 2.40
C SER A 29 -3.86 15.08 2.88
N ARG A 30 -3.45 14.67 4.09
CA ARG A 30 -2.10 14.88 4.63
C ARG A 30 -1.10 13.82 4.18
N LEU A 31 -1.57 12.66 3.68
CA LEU A 31 -0.67 11.66 3.12
C LEU A 31 -0.13 12.12 1.77
N PRO A 32 1.14 11.85 1.46
CA PRO A 32 1.67 12.10 0.13
C PRO A 32 0.86 11.30 -0.90
N LEU A 33 0.67 11.89 -2.09
CA LEU A 33 0.01 11.20 -3.20
C LEU A 33 0.73 9.88 -3.51
N PRO A 34 -0.01 8.81 -3.83
CA PRO A 34 0.60 7.56 -4.26
C PRO A 34 1.48 7.83 -5.49
N THR A 35 2.69 7.27 -5.46
CA THR A 35 3.68 7.45 -6.52
C THR A 35 3.58 6.37 -7.58
N ARG A 36 2.96 5.23 -7.24
CA ARG A 36 2.89 4.07 -8.11
C ARG A 36 1.58 3.32 -7.93
N ILE A 37 0.71 3.40 -8.95
CA ILE A 37 -0.64 2.80 -8.94
C ILE A 37 -0.73 1.80 -10.10
N ALA A 38 -1.15 0.56 -9.81
CA ALA A 38 -1.39 -0.46 -10.80
C ALA A 38 -2.90 -0.64 -11.05
N PHE A 39 -3.31 -0.70 -12.31
CA PHE A 39 -4.70 -0.99 -12.71
C PHE A 39 -4.78 -2.41 -13.24
N ILE A 40 -5.70 -3.21 -12.68
CA ILE A 40 -5.98 -4.58 -13.13
C ILE A 40 -7.38 -4.63 -13.73
N GLY A 41 -7.52 -5.17 -14.93
CA GLY A 41 -8.81 -5.31 -15.61
C GLY A 41 -8.61 -5.48 -17.10
N ASN A 42 -9.51 -4.96 -17.94
CA ASN A 42 -9.31 -4.90 -19.38
C ASN A 42 -8.72 -3.53 -19.77
N TYR A 43 -7.98 -3.49 -20.87
CA TYR A 43 -7.34 -2.27 -21.38
C TYR A 43 -7.42 -2.25 -22.91
N LEU A 44 -7.46 -1.05 -23.51
CA LEU A 44 -7.39 -0.94 -24.98
C LEU A 44 -6.03 -1.48 -25.51
N PRO A 45 -6.00 -2.16 -26.67
CA PRO A 45 -7.05 -2.18 -27.74
C PRO A 45 -8.10 -3.29 -27.63
N ARG A 46 -8.24 -3.98 -26.49
CA ARG A 46 -9.36 -4.91 -26.33
C ARG A 46 -10.70 -4.17 -26.46
N GLU A 47 -11.54 -4.61 -27.41
CA GLU A 47 -12.82 -3.97 -27.72
C GLU A 47 -13.90 -4.32 -26.69
N CYS A 48 -13.88 -3.64 -25.54
CA CYS A 48 -14.95 -3.76 -24.54
C CYS A 48 -15.11 -2.46 -23.73
N GLY A 49 -16.30 -2.29 -23.13
CA GLY A 49 -16.63 -1.08 -22.34
C GLY A 49 -15.71 -0.88 -21.13
N ILE A 50 -15.26 -1.97 -20.49
CA ILE A 50 -14.37 -1.90 -19.32
C ILE A 50 -12.96 -1.49 -19.75
N ALA A 51 -12.47 -1.98 -20.90
CA ALA A 51 -11.19 -1.56 -21.44
C ALA A 51 -11.17 -0.05 -21.76
N THR A 52 -12.24 0.47 -22.36
CA THR A 52 -12.43 1.91 -22.61
C THR A 52 -12.44 2.68 -21.29
N PHE A 53 -13.24 2.25 -20.32
CA PHE A 53 -13.33 2.90 -19.00
C PHE A 53 -11.96 2.93 -18.29
N THR A 54 -11.26 1.80 -18.26
CA THR A 54 -9.96 1.70 -17.58
C THR A 54 -8.92 2.61 -18.24
N THR A 55 -8.90 2.62 -19.59
CA THR A 55 -7.99 3.49 -20.36
C THR A 55 -8.29 4.97 -20.14
N ASP A 56 -9.56 5.35 -20.18
CA ASP A 56 -9.98 6.74 -19.98
C ASP A 56 -9.67 7.21 -18.56
N LEU A 57 -9.92 6.38 -17.54
CA LEU A 57 -9.59 6.68 -16.15
C LEU A 57 -8.07 6.84 -15.96
N CYS A 58 -7.27 5.92 -16.52
CA CYS A 58 -5.81 6.02 -16.46
C CYS A 58 -5.30 7.29 -17.17
N THR A 59 -5.88 7.63 -18.32
CA THR A 59 -5.53 8.84 -19.08
C THR A 59 -5.86 10.10 -18.28
N ALA A 60 -7.03 10.17 -17.66
CA ALA A 60 -7.45 11.31 -16.85
C ALA A 60 -6.57 11.48 -15.59
N LEU A 61 -6.27 10.37 -14.90
CA LEU A 61 -5.36 10.39 -13.76
C LEU A 61 -3.93 10.78 -14.16
N ALA A 62 -3.45 10.30 -15.30
CA ALA A 62 -2.13 10.65 -15.83
C ALA A 62 -2.04 12.14 -16.17
N ALA A 63 -3.08 12.70 -16.78
CA ALA A 63 -3.16 14.13 -17.12
C ALA A 63 -3.16 15.01 -15.86
N GLU A 64 -3.86 14.61 -14.80
CA GLU A 64 -4.00 15.40 -13.56
C GLU A 64 -2.78 15.24 -12.62
N TYR A 65 -2.19 14.03 -12.54
CA TYR A 65 -1.18 13.70 -11.52
C TYR A 65 0.18 13.24 -12.07
N GLY A 66 0.32 13.09 -13.38
CA GLY A 66 1.56 12.73 -14.08
C GLY A 66 1.60 11.28 -14.57
N GLU A 67 2.09 11.10 -15.81
CA GLU A 67 2.10 9.81 -16.53
C GLU A 67 2.93 8.71 -15.84
N GLY A 68 4.02 9.06 -15.18
CA GLY A 68 4.92 8.09 -14.56
C GLY A 68 4.37 7.34 -13.35
N ARG A 69 3.18 7.71 -12.87
CA ARG A 69 2.58 7.13 -11.66
C ARG A 69 1.71 5.89 -11.91
N LEU A 70 1.33 5.66 -13.14
CA LEU A 70 0.28 4.71 -13.48
C LEU A 70 0.78 3.67 -14.47
N PHE A 71 0.33 2.42 -14.30
CA PHE A 71 0.47 1.39 -15.31
C PHE A 71 -0.69 0.39 -15.22
N ALA A 72 -0.93 -0.35 -16.31
CA ALA A 72 -1.98 -1.33 -16.39
C ALA A 72 -1.44 -2.76 -16.50
N ILE A 73 -2.22 -3.69 -15.97
CA ILE A 73 -2.06 -5.15 -16.09
C ILE A 73 -3.38 -5.69 -16.65
N PRO A 74 -3.54 -5.74 -17.98
CA PRO A 74 -4.75 -6.27 -18.60
C PRO A 74 -4.87 -7.78 -18.47
N VAL A 75 -6.12 -8.24 -18.50
CA VAL A 75 -6.48 -9.66 -18.61
C VAL A 75 -6.84 -9.98 -20.05
N ASN A 76 -6.13 -10.92 -20.67
CA ASN A 76 -6.30 -11.33 -22.05
C ASN A 76 -7.21 -12.56 -22.15
N ASP A 77 -8.17 -12.49 -23.09
CA ASP A 77 -9.08 -13.58 -23.46
C ASP A 77 -8.64 -14.34 -24.72
N LEU A 78 -7.44 -14.00 -25.23
CA LEU A 78 -6.85 -14.62 -26.42
C LEU A 78 -5.57 -15.38 -26.02
N ASP A 79 -5.23 -16.40 -26.80
CA ASP A 79 -3.97 -17.13 -26.67
C ASP A 79 -2.76 -16.28 -27.13
N SER A 80 -3.00 -15.18 -27.87
CA SER A 80 -2.02 -14.20 -28.29
C SER A 80 -2.24 -12.86 -27.62
N SER A 81 -1.17 -12.10 -27.38
CA SER A 81 -1.24 -10.75 -26.83
C SER A 81 -1.89 -9.76 -27.82
N TYR A 82 -2.52 -8.73 -27.26
CA TYR A 82 -2.89 -7.53 -27.99
C TYR A 82 -1.66 -6.62 -28.17
N ASP A 83 -1.69 -5.72 -29.16
CA ASP A 83 -0.66 -4.68 -29.33
C ASP A 83 -0.90 -3.55 -28.33
N TYR A 84 -0.52 -3.77 -27.08
CA TYR A 84 -0.75 -2.85 -25.99
C TYR A 84 0.21 -1.66 -26.00
N PRO A 85 -0.24 -0.48 -25.53
CA PRO A 85 0.62 0.68 -25.35
C PRO A 85 1.62 0.49 -24.20
N LYS A 86 2.64 1.38 -24.09
CA LYS A 86 3.72 1.31 -23.10
C LYS A 86 3.26 1.36 -21.65
N GLN A 87 2.06 1.84 -21.39
CA GLN A 87 1.46 1.87 -20.06
C GLN A 87 1.14 0.47 -19.54
N VAL A 88 0.98 -0.52 -20.41
CA VAL A 88 0.83 -1.93 -20.01
C VAL A 88 2.20 -2.52 -19.73
N ARG A 89 2.38 -3.10 -18.54
CA ARG A 89 3.68 -3.63 -18.10
C ARG A 89 3.74 -5.13 -17.96
N LEU A 90 2.61 -5.75 -17.72
CA LEU A 90 2.44 -7.20 -17.58
C LEU A 90 1.05 -7.55 -18.09
N GLU A 91 0.86 -8.77 -18.55
CA GLU A 91 -0.42 -9.30 -19.03
C GLU A 91 -0.79 -10.52 -18.21
N ILE A 92 -2.08 -10.68 -17.94
CA ILE A 92 -2.65 -11.87 -17.30
C ILE A 92 -3.42 -12.66 -18.37
N THR A 93 -3.17 -13.96 -18.48
CA THR A 93 -3.98 -14.85 -19.31
C THR A 93 -5.20 -15.29 -18.55
N GLN A 94 -6.41 -15.03 -19.07
CA GLN A 94 -7.67 -15.18 -18.36
C GLN A 94 -7.84 -16.54 -17.67
N GLU A 95 -7.55 -17.63 -18.35
CA GLU A 95 -7.77 -19.01 -17.84
C GLU A 95 -6.51 -19.63 -17.19
N ASP A 96 -5.35 -18.97 -17.23
CA ASP A 96 -4.12 -19.45 -16.61
C ASP A 96 -3.95 -18.92 -15.20
N ILE A 97 -4.29 -19.72 -14.18
CA ILE A 97 -4.20 -19.33 -12.76
C ILE A 97 -2.77 -18.94 -12.35
N VAL A 98 -1.75 -19.54 -12.96
CA VAL A 98 -0.34 -19.23 -12.67
C VAL A 98 0.01 -17.81 -13.12
N SER A 99 -0.66 -17.30 -14.15
CA SER A 99 -0.46 -15.91 -14.59
C SER A 99 -0.91 -14.90 -13.54
N TYR A 100 -1.96 -15.22 -12.75
CA TYR A 100 -2.41 -14.39 -11.63
C TYR A 100 -1.41 -14.40 -10.46
N GLU A 101 -0.79 -15.56 -10.18
CA GLU A 101 0.27 -15.64 -9.16
C GLU A 101 1.48 -14.80 -9.55
N ARG A 102 1.95 -14.92 -10.81
CA ARG A 102 3.05 -14.11 -11.34
C ARG A 102 2.74 -12.61 -11.32
N ALA A 103 1.47 -12.24 -11.57
CA ALA A 103 1.06 -10.85 -11.49
C ALA A 103 1.06 -10.33 -10.04
N ALA A 104 0.69 -11.14 -9.06
CA ALA A 104 0.80 -10.80 -7.65
C ALA A 104 2.27 -10.57 -7.25
N ASP A 105 3.16 -11.48 -7.63
CA ASP A 105 4.60 -11.36 -7.38
C ASP A 105 5.16 -10.09 -8.04
N PHE A 106 4.83 -9.85 -9.31
CA PHE A 106 5.24 -8.65 -10.03
C PHE A 106 4.79 -7.36 -9.33
N LEU A 107 3.55 -7.31 -8.83
CA LEU A 107 3.01 -6.17 -8.10
C LEU A 107 3.73 -5.96 -6.77
N ASN A 108 3.99 -7.04 -6.04
CA ASN A 108 4.69 -6.97 -4.76
C ASN A 108 6.17 -6.55 -4.91
N PHE A 109 6.88 -7.00 -5.96
CA PHE A 109 8.28 -6.61 -6.20
C PHE A 109 8.45 -5.15 -6.64
N ASN A 110 7.46 -4.60 -7.35
CA ASN A 110 7.61 -3.29 -7.96
C ASN A 110 7.32 -2.12 -7.02
N GLY A 111 7.11 -2.34 -5.72
CA GLY A 111 6.91 -1.29 -4.73
C GLY A 111 5.70 -0.40 -5.07
N ASN A 112 4.56 -1.00 -5.40
CA ASN A 112 3.34 -0.26 -5.70
C ASN A 112 2.70 0.25 -4.43
N ASP A 113 2.21 1.48 -4.46
CA ASP A 113 1.52 2.10 -3.34
C ASP A 113 0.06 1.67 -3.24
N LEU A 114 -0.53 1.22 -4.37
CA LEU A 114 -1.93 0.86 -4.46
C LEU A 114 -2.23 0.06 -5.73
N VAL A 115 -3.21 -0.83 -5.63
CA VAL A 115 -3.83 -1.54 -6.77
C VAL A 115 -5.27 -1.08 -6.93
N CYS A 116 -5.66 -0.73 -8.17
CA CYS A 116 -7.04 -0.47 -8.55
C CYS A 116 -7.54 -1.61 -9.44
N LEU A 117 -8.47 -2.42 -8.90
CA LEU A 117 -9.12 -3.52 -9.62
C LEU A 117 -10.37 -3.02 -10.34
N GLN A 118 -10.52 -3.35 -11.62
CA GLN A 118 -11.76 -3.16 -12.40
C GLN A 118 -12.50 -4.49 -12.46
N HIS A 119 -13.52 -4.66 -11.65
CA HIS A 119 -14.18 -5.95 -11.51
C HIS A 119 -15.43 -6.08 -12.38
N GLU A 120 -15.47 -7.16 -13.14
CA GLU A 120 -16.65 -7.74 -13.82
C GLU A 120 -16.46 -9.26 -13.85
N TYR A 121 -17.49 -10.03 -13.53
CA TYR A 121 -17.42 -11.50 -13.44
C TYR A 121 -16.86 -12.20 -14.69
N GLY A 122 -17.17 -11.65 -15.88
CA GLY A 122 -16.79 -12.28 -17.16
C GLY A 122 -15.41 -11.95 -17.70
N ILE A 123 -14.59 -11.17 -16.99
CA ILE A 123 -13.24 -10.79 -17.48
C ILE A 123 -12.12 -11.58 -16.83
N TYR A 124 -12.40 -12.30 -15.76
CA TYR A 124 -11.45 -13.16 -15.06
C TYR A 124 -11.79 -14.64 -15.28
N GLY A 125 -10.78 -15.50 -15.24
CA GLY A 125 -10.96 -16.95 -15.38
C GLY A 125 -11.60 -17.61 -14.16
N GLY A 126 -11.98 -18.86 -14.33
CA GLY A 126 -12.66 -19.66 -13.32
C GLY A 126 -14.13 -19.29 -13.12
N ASP A 127 -14.81 -20.04 -12.25
CA ASP A 127 -16.23 -19.82 -11.95
C ASP A 127 -16.45 -18.44 -11.35
N ALA A 128 -17.34 -17.63 -11.94
CA ALA A 128 -17.63 -16.27 -11.57
C ALA A 128 -16.38 -15.35 -11.49
N GLY A 129 -15.32 -15.67 -12.23
CA GLY A 129 -14.08 -14.90 -12.21
C GLY A 129 -13.16 -15.17 -11.01
N SER A 130 -13.30 -16.33 -10.36
CA SER A 130 -12.62 -16.67 -9.10
C SER A 130 -11.10 -16.70 -9.16
N HIS A 131 -10.46 -16.85 -10.35
CA HIS A 131 -9.00 -16.82 -10.48
C HIS A 131 -8.37 -15.52 -9.98
N ILE A 132 -9.09 -14.40 -10.02
CA ILE A 132 -8.60 -13.11 -9.48
C ILE A 132 -8.29 -13.19 -7.99
N LEU A 133 -9.01 -14.01 -7.22
CA LEU A 133 -8.81 -14.15 -5.78
C LEU A 133 -7.40 -14.66 -5.45
N THR A 134 -6.82 -15.51 -6.30
CA THR A 134 -5.45 -16.00 -6.15
C THR A 134 -4.43 -14.84 -6.14
N LEU A 135 -4.64 -13.85 -7.00
CA LEU A 135 -3.83 -12.64 -7.02
C LEU A 135 -4.11 -11.76 -5.79
N LEU A 136 -5.39 -11.48 -5.51
CA LEU A 136 -5.79 -10.51 -4.48
C LEU A 136 -5.38 -10.95 -3.06
N ARG A 137 -5.40 -12.24 -2.76
CA ARG A 137 -4.95 -12.81 -1.47
C ARG A 137 -3.47 -12.54 -1.21
N LYS A 138 -2.65 -12.54 -2.26
CA LYS A 138 -1.19 -12.32 -2.19
C LYS A 138 -0.77 -10.84 -2.20
N LEU A 139 -1.69 -9.90 -2.46
CA LEU A 139 -1.36 -8.47 -2.50
C LEU A 139 -0.99 -7.92 -1.12
N LYS A 140 0.12 -7.21 -1.05
CA LYS A 140 0.63 -6.59 0.18
C LYS A 140 0.20 -5.11 0.33
N MET A 141 -0.06 -4.42 -0.78
CA MET A 141 -0.48 -3.01 -0.80
C MET A 141 -2.01 -2.85 -0.73
N PRO A 142 -2.52 -1.63 -0.45
CA PRO A 142 -3.95 -1.33 -0.48
C PRO A 142 -4.61 -1.64 -1.82
N LEU A 143 -5.86 -2.11 -1.74
CA LEU A 143 -6.68 -2.48 -2.88
C LEU A 143 -7.96 -1.63 -2.94
N VAL A 144 -8.19 -0.95 -4.05
CA VAL A 144 -9.44 -0.29 -4.38
C VAL A 144 -10.11 -1.02 -5.53
N THR A 145 -11.33 -1.51 -5.33
CA THR A 145 -12.06 -2.26 -6.36
C THR A 145 -13.22 -1.45 -6.92
N THR A 146 -13.21 -1.23 -8.23
CA THR A 146 -14.34 -0.66 -8.97
C THR A 146 -15.22 -1.77 -9.50
N LEU A 147 -16.51 -1.75 -9.17
CA LEU A 147 -17.48 -2.73 -9.62
C LEU A 147 -18.28 -2.19 -10.81
N HIS A 148 -18.20 -2.89 -11.93
CA HIS A 148 -19.00 -2.61 -13.13
C HIS A 148 -20.37 -3.29 -13.10
N THR A 149 -20.50 -4.37 -12.34
CA THR A 149 -21.77 -5.09 -12.10
C THR A 149 -21.92 -5.38 -10.61
N VAL A 150 -23.12 -5.08 -10.05
CA VAL A 150 -23.56 -5.52 -8.74
C VAL A 150 -24.91 -6.19 -8.90
N LEU A 151 -24.97 -7.48 -8.57
CA LEU A 151 -26.19 -8.28 -8.79
C LEU A 151 -27.12 -8.21 -7.56
N ARG A 152 -28.42 -8.11 -7.79
CA ARG A 152 -29.43 -8.21 -6.73
C ARG A 152 -29.61 -9.67 -6.28
N ASP A 153 -29.63 -10.58 -7.25
CA ASP A 153 -29.85 -12.01 -7.07
C ASP A 153 -28.64 -12.79 -7.63
N PRO A 154 -27.47 -12.74 -6.95
CA PRO A 154 -26.28 -13.49 -7.38
C PRO A 154 -26.47 -14.99 -7.20
N ASP A 155 -25.89 -15.81 -8.07
CA ASP A 155 -25.71 -17.21 -7.77
C ASP A 155 -24.65 -17.41 -6.66
N LEU A 156 -24.50 -18.65 -6.19
CA LEU A 156 -23.60 -18.95 -5.07
C LEU A 156 -22.14 -18.56 -5.35
N ASN A 157 -21.62 -18.86 -6.54
CA ASN A 157 -20.25 -18.59 -6.91
C ASN A 157 -20.01 -17.08 -7.06
N GLN A 158 -20.95 -16.35 -7.69
CA GLN A 158 -20.92 -14.90 -7.81
C GLN A 158 -20.92 -14.21 -6.44
N ARG A 159 -21.75 -14.72 -5.49
CA ARG A 159 -21.80 -14.20 -4.14
C ARG A 159 -20.47 -14.41 -3.40
N ILE A 160 -19.93 -15.63 -3.38
CA ILE A 160 -18.69 -15.96 -2.71
C ILE A 160 -17.53 -15.10 -3.23
N VAL A 161 -17.41 -14.99 -4.56
CA VAL A 161 -16.32 -14.22 -5.18
C VAL A 161 -16.41 -12.75 -4.80
N LEU A 162 -17.61 -12.13 -4.89
CA LEU A 162 -17.75 -10.71 -4.58
C LEU A 162 -17.60 -10.41 -3.08
N GLU A 163 -18.12 -11.25 -2.21
CA GLU A 163 -17.94 -11.11 -0.76
C GLU A 163 -16.46 -11.18 -0.38
N GLU A 164 -15.69 -12.10 -0.97
CA GLU A 164 -14.27 -12.19 -0.72
C GLU A 164 -13.50 -10.99 -1.31
N ILE A 165 -13.82 -10.56 -2.53
CA ILE A 165 -13.25 -9.32 -3.09
C ILE A 165 -13.54 -8.13 -2.16
N ALA A 166 -14.77 -8.05 -1.62
CA ALA A 166 -15.14 -6.99 -0.70
C ALA A 166 -14.34 -7.05 0.62
N GLN A 167 -14.06 -8.25 1.15
CA GLN A 167 -13.20 -8.42 2.32
C GLN A 167 -11.76 -8.00 2.04
N LEU A 168 -11.23 -8.40 0.86
CA LEU A 168 -9.86 -8.13 0.44
C LEU A 168 -9.61 -6.67 0.03
N SER A 169 -10.64 -5.92 -0.37
CA SER A 169 -10.52 -4.52 -0.76
C SER A 169 -10.52 -3.58 0.45
N ASP A 170 -9.76 -2.50 0.41
CA ASP A 170 -9.82 -1.42 1.39
C ASP A 170 -10.98 -0.47 1.11
N ARG A 171 -11.26 -0.23 -0.18
CA ARG A 171 -12.40 0.58 -0.64
C ARG A 171 -13.08 -0.11 -1.81
N MET A 172 -14.39 0.08 -1.91
CA MET A 172 -15.22 -0.37 -3.03
C MET A 172 -15.79 0.84 -3.76
N VAL A 173 -15.54 0.95 -5.05
CA VAL A 173 -16.08 2.02 -5.88
C VAL A 173 -17.24 1.49 -6.72
N VAL A 174 -18.36 2.18 -6.69
CA VAL A 174 -19.52 1.94 -7.54
C VAL A 174 -19.96 3.22 -8.23
N MET A 175 -20.70 3.11 -9.34
CA MET A 175 -21.01 4.25 -10.19
C MET A 175 -22.46 4.73 -10.04
N SER A 176 -23.25 4.15 -9.12
CA SER A 176 -24.64 4.53 -8.86
C SER A 176 -24.99 4.30 -7.38
N GLU A 177 -25.95 5.10 -6.88
CA GLU A 177 -26.43 4.94 -5.50
C GLU A 177 -27.12 3.60 -5.28
N LEU A 178 -27.85 3.11 -6.32
CA LEU A 178 -28.47 1.79 -6.24
C LEU A 178 -27.43 0.68 -6.10
N ALA A 179 -26.28 0.75 -6.79
CA ALA A 179 -25.21 -0.22 -6.64
C ALA A 179 -24.63 -0.19 -5.21
N ALA A 180 -24.46 0.99 -4.61
CA ALA A 180 -24.04 1.14 -3.23
C ALA A 180 -25.08 0.54 -2.25
N GLN A 181 -26.36 0.74 -2.51
CA GLN A 181 -27.41 0.12 -1.73
C GLN A 181 -27.39 -1.41 -1.83
N LEU A 182 -27.24 -1.96 -3.04
CA LEU A 182 -27.13 -3.42 -3.25
C LEU A 182 -25.92 -4.02 -2.53
N LEU A 183 -24.78 -3.33 -2.52
CA LEU A 183 -23.60 -3.78 -1.76
C LEU A 183 -23.89 -3.87 -0.27
N ARG A 184 -24.62 -2.92 0.29
CA ARG A 184 -25.01 -2.96 1.71
C ARG A 184 -26.04 -4.04 2.00
N ASP A 185 -27.08 -4.12 1.19
CA ASP A 185 -28.27 -4.95 1.49
C ASP A 185 -28.07 -6.42 1.13
N VAL A 186 -27.31 -6.73 0.05
CA VAL A 186 -27.13 -8.09 -0.46
C VAL A 186 -25.81 -8.71 -0.03
N TYR A 187 -24.73 -7.90 0.04
CA TYR A 187 -23.38 -8.38 0.32
C TYR A 187 -22.84 -7.92 1.67
N ALA A 188 -23.65 -7.23 2.48
CA ALA A 188 -23.31 -6.74 3.81
C ALA A 188 -22.00 -5.90 3.87
N VAL A 189 -21.66 -5.20 2.79
CA VAL A 189 -20.47 -4.33 2.75
C VAL A 189 -20.74 -3.07 3.60
N PRO A 190 -19.85 -2.73 4.57
CA PRO A 190 -19.99 -1.53 5.36
C PRO A 190 -20.06 -0.25 4.52
N GLY A 191 -20.96 0.65 4.86
CA GLY A 191 -21.21 1.86 4.06
C GLY A 191 -19.98 2.78 3.97
N GLU A 192 -19.18 2.85 5.03
CA GLU A 192 -17.93 3.60 5.09
C GLU A 192 -16.85 3.08 4.11
N LYS A 193 -16.96 1.82 3.68
CA LYS A 193 -16.05 1.19 2.70
C LYS A 193 -16.43 1.49 1.25
N ILE A 194 -17.63 2.06 1.01
CA ILE A 194 -18.20 2.26 -0.32
C ILE A 194 -18.03 3.73 -0.74
N ASP A 195 -17.48 3.95 -1.93
CA ASP A 195 -17.42 5.24 -2.60
C ASP A 195 -18.31 5.21 -3.82
N VAL A 196 -19.25 6.17 -3.93
CA VAL A 196 -20.04 6.38 -5.14
C VAL A 196 -19.32 7.40 -6.01
N ILE A 197 -18.71 6.93 -7.10
CA ILE A 197 -18.00 7.77 -8.08
C ILE A 197 -18.66 7.54 -9.45
N PRO A 198 -19.41 8.49 -9.97
CA PRO A 198 -20.10 8.35 -11.25
C PRO A 198 -19.16 8.04 -12.41
N HIS A 199 -19.70 7.40 -13.46
CA HIS A 199 -18.93 7.14 -14.68
C HIS A 199 -18.42 8.43 -15.28
N GLY A 200 -17.12 8.51 -15.57
CA GLY A 200 -16.51 9.66 -16.23
C GLY A 200 -17.07 9.91 -17.61
N VAL A 201 -17.23 11.17 -17.97
CA VAL A 201 -17.66 11.58 -19.31
C VAL A 201 -16.64 12.54 -19.92
N PRO A 202 -16.49 12.56 -21.25
CA PRO A 202 -15.65 13.54 -21.92
C PRO A 202 -16.10 14.98 -21.62
N ASP A 203 -15.17 15.89 -21.46
CA ASP A 203 -15.49 17.31 -21.37
C ASP A 203 -15.75 17.90 -22.77
N LEU A 204 -17.02 17.90 -23.17
CA LEU A 204 -17.44 18.35 -24.46
C LEU A 204 -18.19 19.68 -24.36
N PRO A 205 -18.05 20.58 -25.34
CA PRO A 205 -18.88 21.76 -25.38
C PRO A 205 -20.35 21.39 -25.65
N PHE A 206 -21.27 22.25 -25.22
CA PHE A 206 -22.69 22.09 -25.57
C PHE A 206 -22.93 22.40 -27.04
N MET A 207 -22.90 21.35 -27.88
CA MET A 207 -22.90 21.46 -29.34
C MET A 207 -24.31 21.52 -29.96
N ASP A 208 -24.44 22.23 -31.08
CA ASP A 208 -25.59 22.13 -31.99
C ASP A 208 -25.56 20.73 -32.68
N PRO A 209 -26.68 19.98 -32.68
CA PRO A 209 -26.76 18.70 -33.38
C PRO A 209 -26.44 18.77 -34.89
N ASN A 210 -26.65 19.92 -35.51
CA ASN A 210 -26.36 20.08 -36.93
C ASN A 210 -24.87 20.15 -37.29
N TYR A 211 -23.99 20.33 -36.32
CA TYR A 211 -22.57 20.58 -36.59
C TYR A 211 -21.87 19.42 -37.26
N PHE A 212 -22.24 18.16 -36.97
CA PHE A 212 -21.59 16.96 -37.52
C PHE A 212 -22.50 16.14 -38.48
N LYS A 213 -23.68 16.64 -38.87
CA LYS A 213 -24.63 15.89 -39.72
C LYS A 213 -24.09 15.63 -41.12
N ASP A 214 -23.25 16.52 -41.66
CA ASP A 214 -22.59 16.39 -42.94
C ASP A 214 -21.71 15.14 -43.02
N LYS A 215 -21.03 14.80 -41.95
CA LYS A 215 -20.20 13.58 -41.90
C LYS A 215 -20.98 12.28 -42.09
N PHE A 216 -22.24 12.30 -41.78
CA PHE A 216 -23.12 11.13 -41.87
C PHE A 216 -24.15 11.22 -43.04
N GLY A 217 -24.08 12.26 -43.90
CA GLY A 217 -25.03 12.48 -44.98
C GLY A 217 -26.48 12.69 -44.46
N THR A 218 -26.59 13.32 -43.28
CA THR A 218 -27.87 13.49 -42.61
C THR A 218 -28.27 14.96 -42.44
N GLU A 219 -27.74 15.85 -43.31
CA GLU A 219 -28.09 17.26 -43.32
C GLU A 219 -29.59 17.44 -43.55
N GLY A 220 -30.21 18.31 -42.77
CA GLY A 220 -31.65 18.56 -42.82
C GLY A 220 -32.54 17.42 -42.28
N LYS A 221 -31.92 16.33 -41.74
CA LYS A 221 -32.66 15.23 -41.11
C LYS A 221 -32.61 15.35 -39.59
N SER A 222 -33.63 14.77 -38.93
CA SER A 222 -33.59 14.51 -37.49
C SER A 222 -32.96 13.15 -37.22
N VAL A 223 -31.87 13.14 -36.44
CA VAL A 223 -31.09 11.94 -36.19
C VAL A 223 -31.43 11.34 -34.84
N LEU A 224 -31.90 10.08 -34.86
CA LEU A 224 -31.96 9.20 -33.69
C LEU A 224 -30.68 8.38 -33.64
N LEU A 225 -30.10 8.18 -32.47
CA LEU A 225 -28.84 7.43 -32.29
C LEU A 225 -28.98 6.39 -31.19
N THR A 226 -28.55 5.16 -31.49
CA THR A 226 -28.14 4.17 -30.45
C THR A 226 -26.69 3.78 -30.68
N PHE A 227 -25.91 3.78 -29.64
CA PHE A 227 -24.47 3.51 -29.69
C PHE A 227 -24.07 2.42 -28.72
N GLY A 228 -23.04 1.61 -29.10
CA GLY A 228 -22.38 0.63 -28.26
C GLY A 228 -22.34 -0.77 -28.86
N LEU A 229 -21.76 -1.74 -28.14
CA LEU A 229 -21.68 -3.13 -28.58
C LEU A 229 -23.08 -3.73 -28.76
N LEU A 230 -23.39 -4.21 -29.98
CA LEU A 230 -24.72 -4.71 -30.33
C LEU A 230 -24.96 -6.09 -29.70
N SER A 231 -26.10 -6.23 -29.07
CA SER A 231 -26.63 -7.49 -28.54
C SER A 231 -28.14 -7.45 -28.46
N PRO A 232 -28.86 -8.58 -28.38
CA PRO A 232 -30.32 -8.61 -28.24
C PRO A 232 -30.82 -7.83 -27.02
N ASN A 233 -30.03 -7.72 -25.95
CA ASN A 233 -30.39 -6.95 -24.76
C ASN A 233 -30.49 -5.44 -25.03
N LYS A 234 -29.86 -4.95 -26.07
CA LYS A 234 -29.98 -3.53 -26.48
C LYS A 234 -31.35 -3.13 -26.98
N GLY A 235 -32.21 -4.08 -27.43
CA GLY A 235 -33.57 -3.85 -27.79
C GLY A 235 -33.77 -2.95 -28.99
N ILE A 236 -32.79 -2.88 -29.91
CA ILE A 236 -32.76 -1.98 -31.09
C ILE A 236 -33.99 -2.21 -31.98
N GLU A 237 -34.45 -3.44 -32.07
CA GLU A 237 -35.65 -3.83 -32.81
C GLU A 237 -36.90 -3.03 -32.39
N ASN A 238 -37.02 -2.60 -31.13
CA ASN A 238 -38.17 -1.82 -30.65
C ASN A 238 -38.19 -0.40 -31.27
N VAL A 239 -36.98 0.18 -31.50
CA VAL A 239 -36.88 1.49 -32.18
C VAL A 239 -37.19 1.33 -33.66
N ILE A 240 -36.71 0.27 -34.32
CA ILE A 240 -37.02 -0.01 -35.73
C ILE A 240 -38.55 -0.20 -35.91
N GLN A 241 -39.21 -0.90 -35.00
CA GLN A 241 -40.66 -1.06 -34.98
C GLN A 241 -41.41 0.25 -34.71
N ALA A 242 -40.82 1.23 -34.04
CA ALA A 242 -41.38 2.55 -33.83
C ALA A 242 -41.26 3.48 -35.06
N LEU A 243 -40.29 3.22 -35.98
CA LEU A 243 -40.00 4.11 -37.11
C LEU A 243 -41.23 4.35 -38.03
N PRO A 244 -42.06 3.37 -38.41
CA PRO A 244 -43.24 3.67 -39.27
C PRO A 244 -44.14 4.74 -38.69
N ALA A 245 -44.44 4.70 -37.37
CA ALA A 245 -45.28 5.69 -36.71
C ALA A 245 -44.57 7.07 -36.60
N ILE A 246 -43.27 7.08 -36.39
CA ILE A 246 -42.45 8.31 -36.37
C ILE A 246 -42.44 8.96 -37.75
N LEU A 247 -42.15 8.19 -38.80
CA LEU A 247 -42.00 8.66 -40.18
C LEU A 247 -43.33 9.18 -40.77
N ALA A 248 -44.46 8.65 -40.32
CA ALA A 248 -45.78 9.14 -40.71
C ALA A 248 -46.01 10.61 -40.32
N ARG A 249 -45.32 11.12 -39.28
CA ARG A 249 -45.42 12.51 -38.79
C ARG A 249 -44.15 13.32 -39.07
N GLN A 250 -43.02 12.67 -39.07
CA GLN A 250 -41.67 13.27 -39.22
C GLN A 250 -40.91 12.51 -40.32
N PRO A 251 -41.16 12.75 -41.61
CA PRO A 251 -40.63 11.94 -42.73
C PRO A 251 -39.11 12.08 -42.89
N ASN A 252 -38.49 13.10 -42.29
CA ASN A 252 -37.05 13.35 -42.37
C ASN A 252 -36.24 12.74 -41.23
N VAL A 253 -36.81 11.80 -40.47
CA VAL A 253 -36.10 11.10 -39.41
C VAL A 253 -35.19 10.00 -39.99
N VAL A 254 -33.97 9.86 -39.44
CA VAL A 254 -33.08 8.74 -39.69
C VAL A 254 -32.59 8.16 -38.36
N TYR A 255 -32.51 6.83 -38.29
CA TYR A 255 -31.99 6.12 -37.12
C TYR A 255 -30.62 5.55 -37.42
N ILE A 256 -29.61 6.01 -36.66
CA ILE A 256 -28.22 5.51 -36.74
C ILE A 256 -27.98 4.54 -35.56
N VAL A 257 -27.54 3.35 -35.89
CA VAL A 257 -27.06 2.34 -34.92
C VAL A 257 -25.58 2.12 -35.13
N SER A 258 -24.76 2.57 -34.19
CA SER A 258 -23.31 2.49 -34.30
C SER A 258 -22.69 1.54 -33.28
N GLY A 259 -21.83 0.63 -33.75
CA GLY A 259 -21.09 -0.30 -32.94
C GLY A 259 -20.98 -1.69 -33.58
N VAL A 260 -19.95 -2.43 -33.21
CA VAL A 260 -19.77 -3.83 -33.57
C VAL A 260 -20.67 -4.75 -32.74
N THR A 261 -20.92 -5.94 -33.25
CA THR A 261 -21.60 -6.98 -32.46
C THR A 261 -20.70 -7.36 -31.27
N HIS A 262 -21.36 -7.49 -30.11
CA HIS A 262 -20.62 -7.81 -28.83
C HIS A 262 -19.73 -9.05 -29.04
N PRO A 263 -18.41 -9.03 -28.71
CA PRO A 263 -17.48 -10.11 -29.04
C PRO A 263 -17.95 -11.51 -28.62
N HIS A 264 -18.57 -11.63 -27.44
CA HIS A 264 -19.12 -12.89 -26.95
C HIS A 264 -20.31 -13.40 -27.81
N ILE A 265 -21.20 -12.50 -28.25
CA ILE A 265 -22.28 -12.83 -29.14
C ILE A 265 -21.76 -13.20 -30.51
N ARG A 266 -20.76 -12.44 -31.02
CA ARG A 266 -20.14 -12.70 -32.32
C ARG A 266 -19.46 -14.06 -32.41
N ARG A 267 -18.78 -14.49 -31.33
CA ARG A 267 -18.18 -15.83 -31.28
C ARG A 267 -19.22 -16.95 -31.32
N ARG A 268 -20.38 -16.75 -30.69
CA ARG A 268 -21.45 -17.77 -30.56
C ARG A 268 -22.43 -17.80 -31.73
N GLU A 269 -22.79 -16.64 -32.23
CA GLU A 269 -23.91 -16.48 -33.17
C GLU A 269 -23.57 -15.67 -34.45
N GLY A 270 -22.30 -15.22 -34.58
CA GLY A 270 -21.86 -14.40 -35.69
C GLY A 270 -22.56 -13.01 -35.71
N GLU A 271 -22.96 -12.54 -36.88
CA GLU A 271 -23.65 -11.25 -37.09
C GLU A 271 -25.19 -11.40 -37.15
N ARG A 272 -25.72 -12.56 -36.73
CA ARG A 272 -27.15 -12.91 -36.84
C ARG A 272 -28.09 -11.82 -36.33
N TYR A 273 -27.80 -11.24 -35.15
CA TYR A 273 -28.65 -10.18 -34.61
C TYR A 273 -28.70 -8.94 -35.49
N ARG A 274 -27.58 -8.56 -36.09
CA ARG A 274 -27.54 -7.42 -37.03
C ARG A 274 -28.32 -7.72 -38.31
N GLU A 275 -28.23 -8.93 -38.86
CA GLU A 275 -28.96 -9.38 -40.02
C GLU A 275 -30.48 -9.39 -39.73
N GLU A 276 -30.88 -9.86 -38.55
CA GLU A 276 -32.27 -9.81 -38.09
C GLU A 276 -32.82 -8.38 -38.04
N LEU A 277 -32.02 -7.39 -37.57
CA LEU A 277 -32.41 -5.98 -37.56
C LEU A 277 -32.60 -5.42 -38.98
N GLN A 278 -31.76 -5.82 -39.91
CA GLN A 278 -31.85 -5.40 -41.31
C GLN A 278 -33.08 -5.97 -41.99
N VAL A 279 -33.35 -7.26 -41.84
CA VAL A 279 -34.56 -7.91 -42.34
C VAL A 279 -35.81 -7.27 -41.75
N LEU A 280 -35.82 -6.92 -40.46
CA LEU A 280 -36.93 -6.23 -39.82
C LEU A 280 -37.18 -4.86 -40.45
N ALA A 281 -36.15 -4.10 -40.75
CA ALA A 281 -36.28 -2.79 -41.39
C ALA A 281 -36.84 -2.91 -42.83
N GLU A 282 -36.45 -3.95 -43.57
CA GLU A 282 -37.00 -4.26 -44.92
C GLU A 282 -38.48 -4.62 -44.83
N GLN A 283 -38.87 -5.48 -43.91
CA GLN A 283 -40.28 -5.89 -43.69
C GLN A 283 -41.19 -4.71 -43.33
N LEU A 284 -40.68 -3.73 -42.62
CA LEU A 284 -41.41 -2.53 -42.19
C LEU A 284 -41.30 -1.39 -43.21
N GLY A 285 -40.53 -1.54 -44.29
CA GLY A 285 -40.36 -0.53 -45.31
C GLY A 285 -39.63 0.72 -44.87
N VAL A 286 -38.69 0.59 -43.89
CA VAL A 286 -37.97 1.71 -43.28
C VAL A 286 -36.44 1.63 -43.50
N SER A 287 -35.97 0.77 -44.42
CA SER A 287 -34.53 0.57 -44.69
C SER A 287 -33.79 1.86 -45.04
N ASP A 288 -34.42 2.76 -45.81
CA ASP A 288 -33.82 4.05 -46.22
C ASP A 288 -33.66 5.03 -45.03
N HIS A 289 -34.26 4.73 -43.91
CA HIS A 289 -34.23 5.51 -42.67
C HIS A 289 -33.41 4.85 -41.57
N LEU A 290 -32.70 3.72 -41.84
CA LEU A 290 -31.87 3.00 -40.92
C LEU A 290 -30.41 2.96 -41.44
N ILE A 291 -29.46 3.44 -40.62
CA ILE A 291 -28.05 3.35 -40.90
C ILE A 291 -27.40 2.41 -39.85
N LEU A 292 -26.88 1.24 -40.27
CA LEU A 292 -26.19 0.28 -39.43
C LEU A 292 -24.66 0.43 -39.64
N ASN A 293 -23.96 0.95 -38.64
CA ASN A 293 -22.53 1.22 -38.69
C ASN A 293 -21.76 0.12 -37.93
N ASN A 294 -21.19 -0.85 -38.70
CA ASN A 294 -20.52 -2.02 -38.12
C ASN A 294 -19.03 -1.79 -37.93
N ARG A 295 -18.69 -0.90 -37.01
CA ARG A 295 -17.27 -0.68 -36.60
C ARG A 295 -17.19 -0.30 -35.15
N PHE A 296 -16.07 -0.63 -34.51
CA PHE A 296 -15.72 -0.07 -33.21
C PHE A 296 -15.35 1.40 -33.41
N VAL A 297 -15.92 2.26 -32.61
CA VAL A 297 -15.85 3.72 -32.77
C VAL A 297 -14.84 4.26 -31.77
N SER A 298 -13.87 5.05 -32.23
CA SER A 298 -12.90 5.73 -31.35
C SER A 298 -13.60 6.79 -30.49
N ALA A 299 -12.88 7.30 -29.47
CA ALA A 299 -13.43 8.37 -28.63
C ALA A 299 -13.76 9.64 -29.41
N GLU A 300 -12.93 10.01 -30.39
CA GLU A 300 -13.14 11.15 -31.28
C GLU A 300 -14.34 10.95 -32.17
N GLU A 301 -14.47 9.79 -32.79
CA GLU A 301 -15.61 9.44 -33.63
C GLU A 301 -16.90 9.36 -32.83
N LEU A 302 -16.84 8.93 -31.55
CA LEU A 302 -17.98 8.94 -30.65
C LEU A 302 -18.52 10.37 -30.42
N VAL A 303 -17.62 11.34 -30.28
CA VAL A 303 -18.01 12.77 -30.17
C VAL A 303 -18.76 13.22 -31.43
N GLU A 304 -18.31 12.80 -32.62
CA GLU A 304 -18.97 13.12 -33.87
C GLU A 304 -20.34 12.49 -33.97
N HIS A 305 -20.47 11.21 -33.61
CA HIS A 305 -21.80 10.54 -33.59
C HIS A 305 -22.76 11.20 -32.59
N MET A 306 -22.26 11.47 -31.38
CA MET A 306 -23.05 12.20 -30.37
C MET A 306 -23.34 13.62 -30.85
N GLY A 307 -22.39 14.28 -31.51
CA GLY A 307 -22.58 15.61 -32.08
C GLY A 307 -23.68 15.66 -33.14
N ALA A 308 -23.86 14.63 -33.99
CA ALA A 308 -24.86 14.57 -35.05
C ALA A 308 -26.25 14.19 -34.54
N ALA A 309 -26.41 13.61 -33.37
CA ALA A 309 -27.68 13.10 -32.85
C ALA A 309 -28.54 14.21 -32.27
N ASP A 310 -29.83 14.22 -32.66
CA ASP A 310 -30.87 15.03 -32.02
C ASP A 310 -31.41 14.36 -30.75
N ILE A 311 -31.66 13.04 -30.83
CA ILE A 311 -32.16 12.22 -29.73
C ILE A 311 -31.30 10.96 -29.60
N TYR A 312 -30.82 10.69 -28.40
CA TYR A 312 -30.14 9.43 -28.06
C TYR A 312 -31.16 8.44 -27.45
N ILE A 313 -31.14 7.18 -27.91
CA ILE A 313 -32.13 6.18 -27.49
C ILE A 313 -31.41 4.95 -26.90
N THR A 314 -31.81 4.54 -25.69
CA THR A 314 -31.31 3.30 -25.04
C THR A 314 -32.51 2.40 -24.69
N PRO A 315 -32.98 1.57 -25.62
CA PRO A 315 -34.21 0.78 -25.44
C PRO A 315 -33.94 -0.61 -24.84
N TYR A 316 -33.08 -0.71 -23.83
CA TYR A 316 -32.64 -1.97 -23.23
C TYR A 316 -33.85 -2.79 -22.77
N ARG A 317 -33.72 -4.15 -22.79
CA ARG A 317 -34.79 -5.08 -22.50
C ARG A 317 -34.94 -5.46 -21.02
N HIS A 318 -33.84 -5.34 -20.25
CA HIS A 318 -33.77 -5.77 -18.85
C HIS A 318 -33.47 -4.60 -17.92
N GLU A 319 -34.06 -4.66 -16.72
CA GLU A 319 -33.88 -3.60 -15.73
C GLU A 319 -32.52 -3.65 -15.02
N ALA A 320 -31.87 -4.84 -14.93
CA ALA A 320 -30.70 -5.09 -14.13
C ALA A 320 -29.39 -4.56 -14.76
N GLN A 321 -29.39 -3.29 -15.14
CA GLN A 321 -28.19 -2.60 -15.63
C GLN A 321 -27.83 -1.48 -14.66
N VAL A 322 -26.85 -1.74 -13.77
CA VAL A 322 -26.39 -0.79 -12.73
C VAL A 322 -25.49 0.31 -13.28
N VAL A 323 -24.83 0.10 -14.44
CA VAL A 323 -23.97 1.09 -15.11
C VAL A 323 -24.19 1.02 -16.62
N SER A 324 -24.29 2.18 -17.28
CA SER A 324 -24.29 2.31 -18.73
C SER A 324 -23.40 3.49 -19.11
N GLY A 325 -22.19 3.20 -19.57
CA GLY A 325 -21.23 4.22 -20.00
C GLY A 325 -21.74 5.03 -21.20
N THR A 326 -22.43 4.37 -22.16
CA THR A 326 -22.99 5.06 -23.34
C THR A 326 -24.09 6.05 -22.96
N LEU A 327 -24.94 5.74 -21.96
CA LEU A 327 -25.93 6.66 -21.42
C LEU A 327 -25.25 7.85 -20.72
N ALA A 328 -24.24 7.59 -19.88
CA ALA A 328 -23.47 8.64 -19.21
C ALA A 328 -22.84 9.62 -20.22
N ILE A 329 -22.20 9.09 -21.27
CA ILE A 329 -21.60 9.89 -22.34
C ILE A 329 -22.66 10.72 -23.08
N ALA A 330 -23.83 10.13 -23.41
CA ALA A 330 -24.92 10.88 -24.07
C ALA A 330 -25.44 12.02 -23.18
N LEU A 331 -25.55 11.78 -21.86
CA LEU A 331 -25.91 12.80 -20.89
C LEU A 331 -24.83 13.91 -20.86
N GLY A 332 -23.52 13.51 -20.82
CA GLY A 332 -22.37 14.40 -20.87
C GLY A 332 -22.30 15.28 -22.09
N ALA A 333 -22.71 14.75 -23.23
CA ALA A 333 -22.82 15.47 -24.50
C ALA A 333 -24.08 16.36 -24.60
N GLY A 334 -24.90 16.39 -23.58
CA GLY A 334 -26.15 17.19 -23.55
C GLY A 334 -27.12 16.77 -24.63
N LYS A 335 -27.42 15.46 -24.74
CA LYS A 335 -28.42 14.94 -25.68
C LYS A 335 -29.79 14.89 -25.05
N ALA A 336 -30.83 15.03 -25.86
CA ALA A 336 -32.18 14.60 -25.45
C ALA A 336 -32.16 13.06 -25.44
N ILE A 337 -32.68 12.46 -24.37
CA ILE A 337 -32.55 11.02 -24.15
C ILE A 337 -33.91 10.37 -23.97
N VAL A 338 -34.15 9.26 -24.69
CA VAL A 338 -35.29 8.36 -24.49
C VAL A 338 -34.73 6.99 -24.06
N SER A 339 -35.19 6.47 -22.94
CA SER A 339 -34.68 5.25 -22.34
C SER A 339 -35.77 4.36 -21.77
N THR A 340 -35.52 3.06 -21.72
CA THR A 340 -36.29 2.14 -20.90
C THR A 340 -35.87 2.26 -19.42
N PRO A 341 -36.72 1.81 -18.45
CA PRO A 341 -36.51 2.06 -17.03
C PRO A 341 -35.50 1.08 -16.37
N TYR A 342 -34.32 0.83 -16.98
CA TYR A 342 -33.28 0.11 -16.30
C TYR A 342 -32.67 0.97 -15.20
N TRP A 343 -32.02 0.34 -14.24
CA TRP A 343 -31.67 0.95 -12.96
C TRP A 343 -30.84 2.24 -13.12
N HIS A 344 -29.76 2.22 -13.89
CA HIS A 344 -28.96 3.42 -14.14
C HIS A 344 -29.70 4.54 -14.87
N ALA A 345 -30.60 4.17 -15.81
CA ALA A 345 -31.40 5.17 -16.50
C ALA A 345 -32.39 5.88 -15.57
N LYS A 346 -33.03 5.16 -14.63
CA LYS A 346 -33.92 5.77 -13.64
C LYS A 346 -33.19 6.83 -12.81
N GLU A 347 -31.94 6.55 -12.42
CA GLU A 347 -31.10 7.46 -11.62
C GLU A 347 -30.63 8.66 -12.45
N LEU A 348 -30.01 8.42 -13.59
CA LEU A 348 -29.42 9.49 -14.40
C LEU A 348 -30.46 10.41 -15.06
N LEU A 349 -31.63 9.87 -15.48
CA LEU A 349 -32.66 10.61 -16.19
C LEU A 349 -33.75 11.21 -15.30
N ALA A 350 -33.61 11.10 -13.97
CA ALA A 350 -34.45 11.81 -13.01
C ALA A 350 -34.49 13.32 -13.29
N GLU A 351 -35.44 14.05 -12.69
CA GLU A 351 -35.57 15.51 -12.78
C GLU A 351 -35.66 16.03 -14.23
N ASN A 352 -36.33 15.30 -15.09
CA ASN A 352 -36.58 15.66 -16.52
C ASN A 352 -35.27 15.79 -17.35
N ARG A 353 -34.22 15.01 -16.98
CA ARG A 353 -32.99 14.91 -17.79
C ARG A 353 -33.15 13.97 -18.99
N GLY A 354 -34.23 13.21 -19.06
CA GLY A 354 -34.59 12.33 -20.15
C GLY A 354 -36.04 11.85 -20.01
N VAL A 355 -36.51 11.09 -21.02
CA VAL A 355 -37.85 10.45 -21.03
C VAL A 355 -37.67 8.95 -20.77
N ILE A 356 -38.42 8.43 -19.80
CA ILE A 356 -38.45 6.99 -19.51
C ILE A 356 -39.73 6.40 -20.16
N VAL A 357 -39.54 5.35 -20.96
CA VAL A 357 -40.60 4.61 -21.62
C VAL A 357 -40.64 3.14 -21.17
N PRO A 358 -41.78 2.46 -21.18
CA PRO A 358 -41.89 1.04 -20.80
C PRO A 358 -41.00 0.13 -21.65
N PHE A 359 -40.54 -0.97 -21.06
CA PHE A 359 -39.78 -2.00 -21.78
C PHE A 359 -40.62 -2.57 -22.94
N GLN A 360 -39.95 -2.88 -24.06
CA GLN A 360 -40.55 -3.56 -25.23
C GLN A 360 -41.84 -2.88 -25.74
N ASN A 361 -41.86 -1.55 -25.75
CA ASN A 361 -43.02 -0.79 -26.17
C ASN A 361 -42.67 0.21 -27.29
N PRO A 362 -42.73 -0.22 -28.59
CA PRO A 362 -42.42 0.64 -29.72
C PRO A 362 -43.33 1.88 -29.81
N SER A 363 -44.62 1.76 -29.43
CA SER A 363 -45.56 2.87 -29.46
C SER A 363 -45.17 3.98 -28.49
N ALA A 364 -44.80 3.62 -27.25
CA ALA A 364 -44.30 4.60 -26.28
C ALA A 364 -43.00 5.26 -26.72
N ILE A 365 -42.12 4.51 -27.40
CA ILE A 365 -40.86 5.06 -27.97
C ILE A 365 -41.24 6.09 -29.05
N ALA A 366 -42.15 5.74 -29.95
CA ALA A 366 -42.62 6.65 -31.03
C ALA A 366 -43.23 7.94 -30.47
N GLU A 367 -44.13 7.84 -29.50
CA GLU A 367 -44.76 8.99 -28.83
C GLU A 367 -43.70 9.91 -28.15
N ALA A 368 -42.74 9.34 -27.42
CA ALA A 368 -41.68 10.09 -26.74
C ALA A 368 -40.77 10.82 -27.76
N VAL A 369 -40.36 10.13 -28.83
CA VAL A 369 -39.53 10.72 -29.90
C VAL A 369 -40.32 11.86 -30.60
N LEU A 370 -41.56 11.64 -30.96
CA LEU A 370 -42.41 12.65 -31.63
C LEU A 370 -42.59 13.88 -30.73
N ALA A 371 -42.92 13.68 -29.44
CA ALA A 371 -43.09 14.78 -28.50
C ALA A 371 -41.81 15.65 -28.38
N LEU A 372 -40.63 15.03 -28.42
CA LEU A 372 -39.36 15.76 -28.39
C LEU A 372 -39.02 16.44 -29.72
N LEU A 373 -39.37 15.84 -30.87
CA LEU A 373 -39.09 16.43 -32.17
C LEU A 373 -40.07 17.59 -32.50
N GLU A 374 -41.26 17.57 -31.94
CA GLU A 374 -42.31 18.59 -32.15
C GLU A 374 -42.23 19.74 -31.14
N ASN A 375 -41.44 19.57 -30.05
CA ASN A 375 -41.25 20.59 -29.02
C ASN A 375 -39.76 20.91 -28.82
N ASP A 376 -39.23 21.79 -29.67
CA ASP A 376 -37.84 22.20 -29.62
C ASP A 376 -37.45 22.82 -28.27
N ALA A 377 -38.37 23.60 -27.68
CA ALA A 377 -38.09 24.27 -26.40
C ALA A 377 -37.83 23.24 -25.27
N GLU A 378 -38.70 22.21 -25.15
CA GLU A 378 -38.51 21.18 -24.15
C GLU A 378 -37.31 20.27 -24.47
N ARG A 379 -37.10 19.93 -25.77
CA ARG A 379 -35.92 19.18 -26.17
C ARG A 379 -34.61 19.91 -25.76
N HIS A 380 -34.53 21.21 -26.02
CA HIS A 380 -33.35 22.00 -25.62
C HIS A 380 -33.22 22.18 -24.10
N ALA A 381 -34.34 22.35 -23.40
CA ALA A 381 -34.33 22.44 -21.94
C ALA A 381 -33.82 21.13 -21.29
N MET A 382 -34.29 19.98 -21.80
CA MET A 382 -33.83 18.65 -21.37
C MET A 382 -32.33 18.48 -21.63
N ARG A 383 -31.87 18.82 -22.83
CA ARG A 383 -30.44 18.78 -23.20
C ARG A 383 -29.57 19.62 -22.24
N LYS A 384 -30.03 20.82 -21.89
CA LYS A 384 -29.34 21.71 -20.98
C LYS A 384 -29.29 21.14 -19.56
N ARG A 385 -30.39 20.57 -19.04
CA ARG A 385 -30.43 19.91 -17.73
C ARG A 385 -29.44 18.74 -17.68
N ALA A 386 -29.46 17.87 -18.71
CA ALA A 386 -28.53 16.75 -18.82
C ALA A 386 -27.06 17.22 -18.84
N TYR A 387 -26.76 18.21 -19.64
CA TYR A 387 -25.42 18.78 -19.77
C TYR A 387 -24.89 19.37 -18.44
N LEU A 388 -25.70 20.22 -17.79
CA LEU A 388 -25.31 20.86 -16.53
C LEU A 388 -25.09 19.85 -15.40
N TYR A 389 -25.95 18.86 -15.29
CA TYR A 389 -25.82 17.76 -14.32
C TYR A 389 -24.50 16.99 -14.50
N SER A 390 -24.13 16.68 -15.73
CA SER A 390 -22.95 15.88 -16.04
C SER A 390 -21.62 16.64 -15.90
N ARG A 391 -21.60 17.95 -15.69
CA ARG A 391 -20.34 18.69 -15.50
C ARG A 391 -19.57 18.23 -14.26
N GLY A 392 -20.27 17.75 -13.23
CA GLY A 392 -19.65 17.13 -12.06
C GLY A 392 -18.96 15.80 -12.33
N THR A 393 -19.27 15.14 -13.44
CA THR A 393 -18.79 13.79 -13.78
C THR A 393 -17.82 13.76 -14.98
N ILE A 394 -17.27 14.90 -15.39
CA ILE A 394 -16.19 14.91 -16.40
C ILE A 394 -14.98 14.13 -15.88
N TRP A 395 -14.21 13.53 -16.79
CA TRP A 395 -13.10 12.65 -16.44
C TRP A 395 -12.10 13.29 -15.46
N GLU A 396 -11.87 14.59 -15.53
CA GLU A 396 -11.03 15.33 -14.58
C GLU A 396 -11.56 15.23 -13.14
N ASN A 397 -12.86 15.47 -12.93
CA ASN A 397 -13.49 15.37 -11.63
C ASN A 397 -13.57 13.92 -11.13
N THR A 398 -13.85 12.98 -12.03
CA THR A 398 -13.83 11.54 -11.74
C THR A 398 -12.44 11.10 -11.30
N ALA A 399 -11.37 11.55 -11.99
CA ALA A 399 -9.99 11.26 -11.60
C ALA A 399 -9.64 11.80 -10.21
N ARG A 400 -10.09 13.02 -9.87
CA ARG A 400 -9.90 13.58 -8.53
C ARG A 400 -10.64 12.78 -7.45
N ALA A 401 -11.86 12.33 -7.74
CA ALA A 401 -12.62 11.49 -6.83
C ALA A 401 -11.95 10.12 -6.61
N TYR A 402 -11.40 9.50 -7.66
CA TYR A 402 -10.61 8.27 -7.54
C TYR A 402 -9.34 8.48 -6.71
N MET A 403 -8.60 9.57 -6.97
CA MET A 403 -7.40 9.88 -6.19
C MET A 403 -7.73 10.07 -4.70
N ALA A 404 -8.84 10.73 -4.38
CA ALA A 404 -9.31 10.87 -3.00
C ALA A 404 -9.67 9.51 -2.37
N SER A 405 -10.29 8.59 -3.13
CA SER A 405 -10.54 7.20 -2.69
C SER A 405 -9.22 6.45 -2.43
N PHE A 406 -8.22 6.60 -3.31
CA PHE A 406 -6.89 6.00 -3.15
C PHE A 406 -6.17 6.48 -1.90
N GLN A 407 -6.22 7.79 -1.62
CA GLN A 407 -5.64 8.34 -0.40
C GLN A 407 -6.37 7.83 0.86
N ARG A 408 -7.71 7.72 0.82
CA ARG A 408 -8.48 7.13 1.92
C ARG A 408 -8.12 5.66 2.14
N ALA A 409 -8.03 4.84 1.09
CA ALA A 409 -7.64 3.44 1.19
C ALA A 409 -6.27 3.28 1.87
N ARG A 410 -5.29 4.10 1.49
CA ARG A 410 -3.96 4.10 2.12
C ARG A 410 -4.01 4.55 3.58
N PHE A 411 -4.79 5.57 3.88
CA PHE A 411 -4.96 6.05 5.25
C PHE A 411 -5.63 5.01 6.14
N GLU A 412 -6.73 4.42 5.71
CA GLU A 412 -7.46 3.38 6.44
C GLU A 412 -6.60 2.12 6.65
N ARG A 413 -5.84 1.70 5.63
CA ARG A 413 -4.87 0.62 5.75
C ARG A 413 -3.79 0.93 6.80
N SER A 414 -3.35 2.18 6.92
CA SER A 414 -2.38 2.60 7.92
C SER A 414 -2.93 2.56 9.35
N LEU A 415 -4.24 2.78 9.51
CA LEU A 415 -4.92 2.66 10.80
C LEU A 415 -5.25 1.21 11.17
N HIS A 416 -5.61 0.42 10.15
CA HIS A 416 -6.02 -0.98 10.28
C HIS A 416 -5.18 -1.86 9.36
N PRO A 417 -3.92 -2.14 9.70
CA PRO A 417 -3.05 -3.00 8.91
C PRO A 417 -3.69 -4.38 8.73
N ARG A 418 -3.71 -4.85 7.49
CA ARG A 418 -4.21 -6.19 7.18
C ARG A 418 -3.15 -7.21 7.55
N ALA A 419 -3.52 -8.18 8.41
CA ALA A 419 -2.69 -9.35 8.63
C ALA A 419 -2.48 -10.07 7.28
N ALA A 420 -1.23 -10.37 6.95
CA ALA A 420 -0.97 -11.25 5.83
C ALA A 420 -1.60 -12.61 6.14
N GLN A 421 -2.51 -13.07 5.30
CA GLN A 421 -2.90 -14.47 5.32
C GLN A 421 -1.71 -15.27 4.79
N MET A 422 -0.81 -15.63 5.69
CA MET A 422 0.13 -16.72 5.42
C MET A 422 -0.61 -18.01 5.70
N ASP A 423 -0.54 -18.95 4.78
CA ASP A 423 -0.84 -20.37 5.01
C ASP A 423 0.24 -20.92 5.96
N ASP A 424 0.22 -20.48 7.22
CA ASP A 424 1.16 -20.96 8.20
C ASP A 424 0.40 -21.64 9.36
N PRO A 425 0.81 -22.84 9.75
CA PRO A 425 0.16 -23.57 10.83
C PRO A 425 0.18 -22.74 12.10
N ALA A 426 -0.90 -22.79 12.84
CA ALA A 426 -1.17 -22.10 14.10
C ALA A 426 0.12 -21.76 14.86
N MET A 427 0.38 -20.46 15.07
CA MET A 427 1.49 -20.01 15.90
C MET A 427 1.34 -20.65 17.30
N GLU A 428 2.13 -21.67 17.54
CA GLU A 428 2.27 -22.24 18.88
C GLU A 428 2.82 -21.18 19.84
N PRO A 429 2.53 -21.26 21.14
CA PRO A 429 3.14 -20.39 22.14
C PRO A 429 4.65 -20.40 21.96
N ILE A 430 5.32 -19.23 22.04
CA ILE A 430 6.78 -19.08 21.84
C ILE A 430 7.52 -19.68 23.07
N ASP A 431 7.41 -20.99 23.25
CA ASP A 431 8.29 -21.74 24.15
C ASP A 431 9.57 -22.20 23.46
N HIS A 432 9.65 -22.07 22.13
CA HIS A 432 10.82 -22.43 21.34
C HIS A 432 11.31 -21.25 20.52
N PHE A 433 12.56 -20.82 20.80
CA PHE A 433 13.25 -19.87 19.93
C PHE A 433 13.50 -20.51 18.56
N PRO A 434 13.50 -19.73 17.47
CA PRO A 434 13.87 -20.25 16.17
C PRO A 434 15.31 -20.78 16.20
N LEU A 435 15.58 -21.79 15.40
CA LEU A 435 16.94 -22.28 15.21
C LEU A 435 17.78 -21.15 14.60
N LEU A 436 18.96 -20.95 15.16
CA LEU A 436 19.88 -19.96 14.61
C LEU A 436 20.33 -20.37 13.20
N ASN A 437 20.07 -19.48 12.23
CA ASN A 437 20.54 -19.60 10.87
C ASN A 437 21.47 -18.41 10.56
N THR A 438 22.74 -18.69 10.28
CA THR A 438 23.77 -17.69 9.96
C THR A 438 23.97 -17.52 8.45
N GLY A 439 23.18 -18.17 7.62
CA GLY A 439 23.33 -18.16 6.17
C GLY A 439 23.39 -16.76 5.57
N HIS A 440 22.49 -15.88 5.97
CA HIS A 440 22.47 -14.50 5.46
C HIS A 440 23.63 -13.66 6.01
N LEU A 441 24.03 -13.85 7.29
CA LEU A 441 25.21 -13.22 7.86
C LEU A 441 26.47 -13.54 7.03
N LEU A 442 26.63 -14.80 6.63
CA LEU A 442 27.73 -15.23 5.77
C LEU A 442 27.63 -14.64 4.36
N ASN A 443 26.42 -14.63 3.78
CA ASN A 443 26.19 -14.02 2.47
C ASN A 443 26.52 -12.53 2.41
N MET A 444 26.20 -11.80 3.46
CA MET A 444 26.47 -10.35 3.58
C MET A 444 27.94 -10.03 3.88
N THR A 445 28.76 -11.03 4.17
CA THR A 445 30.15 -10.84 4.61
C THR A 445 31.15 -11.35 3.59
N ASP A 446 31.98 -10.49 3.08
CA ASP A 446 33.11 -10.84 2.21
C ASP A 446 34.48 -10.81 2.95
N ASP A 447 35.59 -10.74 2.22
CA ASP A 447 36.95 -10.70 2.78
C ASP A 447 37.30 -9.35 3.42
N THR A 448 36.53 -8.31 3.23
CA THR A 448 36.69 -6.97 3.80
C THR A 448 35.92 -6.84 5.11
N GLY A 449 34.65 -7.24 5.10
CA GLY A 449 33.73 -7.09 6.21
C GLY A 449 32.29 -7.37 5.80
N MET A 450 31.33 -6.85 6.57
CA MET A 450 29.91 -6.97 6.29
C MET A 450 29.44 -5.81 5.43
N LEU A 451 28.80 -6.12 4.29
CA LEU A 451 28.12 -5.15 3.42
C LEU A 451 26.90 -4.56 4.14
N GLN A 452 26.67 -3.26 3.95
CA GLN A 452 25.65 -2.50 4.68
C GLN A 452 24.22 -2.89 4.34
N HIS A 453 23.91 -3.01 3.05
CA HIS A 453 22.55 -3.21 2.56
C HIS A 453 22.38 -4.44 1.68
N ALA A 454 21.15 -4.92 1.58
CA ALA A 454 20.73 -5.94 0.62
C ALA A 454 19.54 -5.46 -0.20
N ILE A 455 19.37 -6.02 -1.39
CA ILE A 455 18.14 -5.94 -2.19
C ILE A 455 17.46 -7.29 -2.02
N PHE A 456 16.37 -7.35 -1.28
CA PHE A 456 15.84 -8.57 -0.69
C PHE A 456 16.93 -9.28 0.14
N SER A 457 17.30 -10.50 -0.19
CA SER A 457 18.41 -11.25 0.44
C SER A 457 19.74 -11.17 -0.32
N VAL A 458 19.83 -10.39 -1.41
CA VAL A 458 21.02 -10.27 -2.23
C VAL A 458 21.87 -9.07 -1.78
N PRO A 459 23.14 -9.25 -1.38
CA PRO A 459 24.01 -8.17 -0.94
C PRO A 459 24.13 -7.04 -1.97
N ASN A 460 23.96 -5.79 -1.55
CA ASN A 460 24.07 -4.62 -2.41
C ASN A 460 25.48 -3.99 -2.29
N THR A 461 26.35 -4.39 -3.17
CA THR A 461 27.75 -3.90 -3.16
C THR A 461 27.90 -2.40 -3.45
N ARG A 462 26.87 -1.74 -3.99
CA ARG A 462 26.92 -0.29 -4.28
C ARG A 462 26.95 0.58 -3.02
N GLU A 463 26.47 0.05 -1.89
CA GLU A 463 26.39 0.78 -0.63
C GLU A 463 27.63 0.56 0.26
N GLY A 464 28.51 -0.38 -0.12
CA GLY A 464 29.76 -0.63 0.59
C GLY A 464 29.57 -1.15 2.03
N TYR A 465 30.43 -0.68 2.94
CA TYR A 465 30.54 -1.17 4.32
C TYR A 465 30.45 -0.02 5.31
N THR A 466 29.97 -0.32 6.52
CA THR A 466 30.00 0.63 7.63
C THR A 466 30.74 0.07 8.84
N THR A 467 31.33 0.97 9.62
CA THR A 467 31.90 0.63 10.94
C THR A 467 30.79 0.21 11.90
N ASP A 468 29.62 0.82 11.80
CA ASP A 468 28.44 0.50 12.61
C ASP A 468 28.05 -0.99 12.51
N ASP A 469 27.92 -1.49 11.28
CA ASP A 469 27.49 -2.87 11.05
C ASP A 469 28.60 -3.86 11.36
N ASN A 470 29.84 -3.55 11.00
CA ASN A 470 30.96 -4.41 11.34
C ASN A 470 31.21 -4.46 12.87
N ALA A 471 30.92 -3.40 13.62
CA ALA A 471 30.94 -3.42 15.07
C ALA A 471 29.84 -4.34 15.65
N ARG A 472 28.60 -4.25 15.16
CA ARG A 472 27.53 -5.19 15.56
C ARG A 472 27.87 -6.62 15.15
N GLY A 473 28.40 -6.80 13.93
CA GLY A 473 28.87 -8.10 13.42
C GLY A 473 29.94 -8.72 14.34
N LEU A 474 30.85 -7.89 14.87
CA LEU A 474 31.85 -8.34 15.84
C LEU A 474 31.20 -8.82 17.14
N ILE A 475 30.18 -8.12 17.66
CA ILE A 475 29.46 -8.56 18.86
C ILE A 475 28.78 -9.92 18.61
N VAL A 476 28.01 -10.04 17.51
CA VAL A 476 27.31 -11.27 17.16
C VAL A 476 28.30 -12.43 16.99
N SER A 477 29.40 -12.21 16.26
CA SER A 477 30.39 -13.27 16.01
C SER A 477 31.08 -13.76 17.29
N VAL A 478 31.42 -12.86 18.23
CA VAL A 478 32.01 -13.25 19.51
C VAL A 478 30.99 -14.00 20.39
N LEU A 479 29.71 -13.60 20.38
CA LEU A 479 28.68 -14.35 21.10
C LEU A 479 28.47 -15.75 20.49
N LEU A 480 28.59 -15.91 19.17
CA LEU A 480 28.57 -17.22 18.50
C LEU A 480 29.79 -18.08 18.84
N ASP A 481 30.98 -17.49 18.82
CA ASP A 481 32.23 -18.21 19.12
C ASP A 481 32.24 -18.78 20.53
N GLU A 482 31.63 -18.11 21.51
CA GLU A 482 31.58 -18.51 22.91
C GLU A 482 30.30 -19.33 23.29
N ASN A 483 29.38 -19.50 22.37
CA ASN A 483 28.17 -20.30 22.58
C ASN A 483 28.48 -21.79 22.37
N PRO A 484 28.29 -22.69 23.37
CA PRO A 484 28.60 -24.11 23.26
C PRO A 484 27.86 -24.86 22.15
N GLU A 485 26.66 -24.42 21.81
CA GLU A 485 25.83 -25.03 20.74
C GLU A 485 26.39 -24.75 19.34
N TYR A 486 27.18 -23.67 19.19
CA TYR A 486 27.63 -23.19 17.87
C TYR A 486 29.17 -23.20 17.72
N SER A 487 29.93 -23.26 18.79
CA SER A 487 31.40 -23.21 18.78
C SER A 487 32.07 -24.34 17.95
N ASP A 488 31.39 -25.50 17.84
CA ASP A 488 31.87 -26.65 17.06
C ASP A 488 31.50 -26.64 15.57
N ARG A 489 30.65 -25.67 15.15
CA ARG A 489 30.25 -25.55 13.75
C ARG A 489 31.34 -24.90 12.92
N ARG A 490 32.06 -25.69 12.10
CA ARG A 490 33.09 -25.22 11.17
C ARG A 490 32.61 -24.28 10.06
N GLU A 491 31.33 -23.92 10.06
CA GLU A 491 30.68 -23.15 8.98
C GLU A 491 30.90 -21.64 9.08
N CYS A 492 31.35 -21.12 10.24
CA CYS A 492 31.61 -19.68 10.43
C CYS A 492 33.11 -19.40 10.66
N PRO A 493 33.98 -19.57 9.67
CA PRO A 493 35.42 -19.42 9.91
C PRO A 493 35.80 -17.96 10.15
N ASN A 494 36.24 -17.64 11.37
CA ASN A 494 36.94 -16.42 11.72
C ASN A 494 36.21 -15.08 11.45
N LEU A 495 34.86 -15.02 11.58
CA LEU A 495 34.12 -13.77 11.42
C LEU A 495 34.57 -12.70 12.42
N SER A 496 34.76 -13.06 13.67
CA SER A 496 35.28 -12.16 14.73
C SER A 496 36.61 -11.53 14.37
N HIS A 497 37.57 -12.32 13.78
CA HIS A 497 38.82 -11.78 13.29
C HIS A 497 38.64 -10.82 12.12
N ARG A 498 37.74 -11.11 11.20
CA ARG A 498 37.45 -10.27 10.02
C ARG A 498 36.85 -8.92 10.43
N TYR A 499 35.83 -8.93 11.27
CA TYR A 499 35.23 -7.68 11.74
C TYR A 499 36.16 -6.87 12.62
N LEU A 500 36.97 -7.50 13.46
CA LEU A 500 37.99 -6.78 14.22
C LEU A 500 39.08 -6.19 13.31
N SER A 501 39.46 -6.91 12.24
CA SER A 501 40.40 -6.39 11.23
C SER A 501 39.80 -5.17 10.50
N PHE A 502 38.49 -5.20 10.21
CA PHE A 502 37.78 -4.03 9.64
C PHE A 502 37.85 -2.83 10.59
N LEU A 503 37.59 -3.01 11.89
CA LEU A 503 37.68 -1.91 12.86
C LEU A 503 39.12 -1.34 12.96
N TRP A 504 40.13 -2.18 12.85
CA TRP A 504 41.51 -1.71 12.76
C TRP A 504 41.78 -0.86 11.51
N LEU A 505 41.21 -1.24 10.35
CA LEU A 505 41.29 -0.46 9.12
C LEU A 505 40.50 0.86 9.23
N ALA A 506 39.37 0.86 9.94
CA ALA A 506 38.54 2.02 10.14
C ALA A 506 39.15 3.06 11.09
N PHE A 507 39.98 2.63 12.02
CA PHE A 507 40.57 3.52 13.03
C PHE A 507 41.61 4.45 12.42
N HIS A 508 41.42 5.75 12.62
CA HIS A 508 42.34 6.79 12.17
C HIS A 508 43.20 7.26 13.37
N ALA A 509 44.45 6.81 13.43
CA ALA A 509 45.31 6.98 14.59
C ALA A 509 45.57 8.45 14.96
N ASP A 510 45.69 9.37 13.98
CA ASP A 510 46.00 10.77 14.22
C ASP A 510 44.83 11.51 14.93
N SER A 511 43.58 11.11 14.64
CA SER A 511 42.39 11.69 15.29
C SER A 511 41.87 10.90 16.48
N GLY A 512 42.34 9.67 16.68
CA GLY A 512 41.80 8.74 17.68
C GLY A 512 40.34 8.32 17.41
N ARG A 513 39.86 8.48 16.18
CA ARG A 513 38.43 8.28 15.76
C ARG A 513 38.34 7.17 14.72
N PHE A 514 37.17 6.51 14.70
CA PHE A 514 36.80 5.63 13.60
C PHE A 514 36.17 6.43 12.45
N ARG A 515 36.46 6.03 11.20
CA ARG A 515 35.70 6.38 10.00
C ARG A 515 34.52 5.44 9.92
N ASN A 516 33.40 5.85 9.28
CA ASN A 516 32.21 5.00 9.22
C ASN A 516 32.00 4.35 7.85
N PHE A 517 32.05 5.12 6.75
CA PHE A 517 31.66 4.65 5.43
C PHE A 517 32.86 4.29 4.55
N LEU A 518 32.95 3.01 4.17
CA LEU A 518 33.93 2.47 3.21
C LEU A 518 33.20 2.02 1.95
N ASP A 519 33.57 2.56 0.79
CA ASP A 519 33.05 2.14 -0.50
C ASP A 519 33.50 0.70 -0.84
N TYR A 520 32.81 0.04 -1.77
CA TYR A 520 33.14 -1.32 -2.21
C TYR A 520 34.54 -1.43 -2.86
N ASP A 521 35.02 -0.35 -3.47
CA ASP A 521 36.40 -0.26 -3.98
C ASP A 521 37.43 0.03 -2.87
N ARG A 522 37.07 -0.08 -1.61
CA ARG A 522 37.88 0.08 -0.38
C ARG A 522 38.43 1.49 -0.21
N LYS A 523 37.68 2.50 -0.60
CA LYS A 523 37.97 3.90 -0.32
C LYS A 523 37.10 4.44 0.79
N TRP A 524 37.68 5.10 1.77
CA TRP A 524 36.92 5.80 2.79
C TRP A 524 36.22 7.03 2.18
N LEU A 525 34.95 7.19 2.45
CA LEU A 525 34.16 8.32 1.99
C LEU A 525 34.25 9.53 2.91
N GLU A 526 34.84 9.36 4.09
CA GLU A 526 35.06 10.39 5.10
C GLU A 526 36.35 10.17 5.87
N ASN A 527 36.87 11.22 6.49
CA ASN A 527 38.07 11.15 7.32
C ASN A 527 37.76 10.83 8.80
N ILE A 528 36.58 11.23 9.28
CA ILE A 528 36.11 11.04 10.65
C ILE A 528 34.62 10.68 10.57
N GLY A 529 34.26 9.56 11.17
CA GLY A 529 32.87 9.11 11.28
C GLY A 529 32.12 9.81 12.42
N SER A 530 30.83 9.47 12.55
CA SER A 530 29.95 10.01 13.59
C SER A 530 30.41 9.61 15.00
N ASP A 531 29.91 10.34 16.00
CA ASP A 531 30.09 9.96 17.41
C ASP A 531 29.48 8.58 17.69
N ASP A 532 28.32 8.31 17.05
CA ASP A 532 27.58 7.06 17.22
C ASP A 532 28.34 5.86 16.68
N SER A 533 28.93 5.96 15.48
CA SER A 533 29.73 4.87 14.91
C SER A 533 30.94 4.55 15.78
N HIS A 534 31.59 5.58 16.31
CA HIS A 534 32.71 5.40 17.26
C HIS A 534 32.23 4.74 18.55
N GLY A 535 31.11 5.17 19.12
CA GLY A 535 30.53 4.58 20.33
C GLY A 535 30.21 3.09 20.15
N ARG A 536 29.61 2.71 18.99
CA ARG A 536 29.34 1.29 18.68
C ARG A 536 30.60 0.48 18.47
N ALA A 537 31.62 1.03 17.81
CA ALA A 537 32.91 0.37 17.69
C ALA A 537 33.52 0.10 19.09
N LEU A 538 33.50 1.09 19.98
CA LEU A 538 33.99 0.92 21.34
C LEU A 538 33.18 -0.12 22.14
N TRP A 539 31.86 -0.14 21.96
CA TRP A 539 30.98 -1.16 22.56
C TRP A 539 31.37 -2.57 22.11
N SER A 540 31.59 -2.77 20.81
CA SER A 540 31.98 -4.07 20.28
C SER A 540 33.35 -4.53 20.80
N LEU A 541 34.34 -3.61 20.86
CA LEU A 541 35.65 -3.91 21.41
C LEU A 541 35.58 -4.28 22.89
N GLY A 542 34.79 -3.55 23.68
CA GLY A 542 34.51 -3.88 25.07
C GLY A 542 33.88 -5.26 25.24
N LYS A 543 32.92 -5.63 24.36
CA LYS A 543 32.33 -6.98 24.36
C LYS A 543 33.36 -8.07 24.05
N VAL A 544 34.26 -7.87 23.07
CA VAL A 544 35.37 -8.82 22.82
C VAL A 544 36.21 -9.02 24.09
N LEU A 545 36.52 -7.94 24.79
CA LEU A 545 37.39 -7.99 25.99
C LEU A 545 36.69 -8.68 27.17
N GLY A 546 35.39 -8.49 27.33
CA GLY A 546 34.63 -9.07 28.41
C GLY A 546 34.13 -10.52 28.19
N VAL A 547 34.03 -10.95 26.92
CA VAL A 547 33.38 -12.23 26.59
C VAL A 547 34.32 -13.24 25.94
N SER A 548 35.18 -12.82 24.99
CA SER A 548 36.01 -13.75 24.21
C SER A 548 37.10 -14.43 25.05
N ARG A 549 37.23 -15.74 24.86
CA ARG A 549 38.33 -16.56 25.43
C ARG A 549 39.59 -16.54 24.56
N ASN A 550 39.50 -16.02 23.32
CA ASN A 550 40.64 -15.95 22.41
C ASN A 550 41.63 -14.84 22.82
N ALA A 551 42.79 -15.19 23.28
CA ALA A 551 43.83 -14.24 23.76
C ALA A 551 44.31 -13.28 22.65
N GLY A 552 44.37 -13.73 21.37
CA GLY A 552 44.76 -12.91 20.23
C GLY A 552 43.74 -11.82 19.91
N LEU A 553 42.46 -12.20 19.87
CA LEU A 553 41.37 -11.26 19.68
C LEU A 553 41.32 -10.22 20.81
N ARG A 554 41.41 -10.65 22.05
CA ARG A 554 41.41 -9.76 23.21
C ARG A 554 42.58 -8.80 23.18
N GLY A 555 43.78 -9.28 22.83
CA GLY A 555 44.97 -8.44 22.74
C GLY A 555 44.86 -7.37 21.65
N ALA A 556 44.31 -7.73 20.47
CA ALA A 556 44.08 -6.79 19.40
C ALA A 556 42.95 -5.79 19.74
N ALA A 557 41.84 -6.26 20.28
CA ALA A 557 40.73 -5.41 20.70
C ALA A 557 41.13 -4.43 21.81
N GLY A 558 41.95 -4.90 22.79
CA GLY A 558 42.41 -4.06 23.91
C GLY A 558 43.24 -2.87 23.49
N ARG A 559 44.16 -3.07 22.53
CA ARG A 559 44.97 -1.96 22.01
C ARG A 559 44.15 -0.92 21.31
N LEU A 560 43.16 -1.37 20.50
CA LEU A 560 42.32 -0.48 19.76
C LEU A 560 41.32 0.25 20.69
N PHE A 561 40.79 -0.45 21.69
CA PHE A 561 39.91 0.09 22.73
C PHE A 561 40.63 1.21 23.52
N GLU A 562 41.84 0.96 24.02
CA GLU A 562 42.60 1.94 24.76
C GLU A 562 42.89 3.21 23.94
N ALA A 563 43.21 3.05 22.65
CA ALA A 563 43.44 4.16 21.73
C ALA A 563 42.17 4.96 21.41
N ALA A 564 41.00 4.32 21.41
CA ALA A 564 39.70 4.94 21.04
C ALA A 564 39.02 5.64 22.21
N VAL A 565 39.17 5.21 23.45
CA VAL A 565 38.51 5.75 24.65
C VAL A 565 38.65 7.26 24.80
N PRO A 566 39.83 7.91 24.65
CA PRO A 566 39.96 9.34 24.92
C PRO A 566 39.03 10.23 24.07
N ALA A 567 38.73 9.82 22.84
CA ALA A 567 37.85 10.58 21.93
C ALA A 567 36.40 10.64 22.45
N THR A 568 35.94 9.63 23.22
CA THR A 568 34.55 9.58 23.72
C THR A 568 34.22 10.73 24.67
N LEU A 569 35.19 11.26 25.37
CA LEU A 569 35.00 12.39 26.28
C LEU A 569 34.69 13.71 25.57
N THR A 570 34.93 13.77 24.26
CA THR A 570 34.61 14.95 23.43
C THR A 570 33.22 14.85 22.77
N PHE A 571 32.53 13.72 22.88
CA PHE A 571 31.23 13.48 22.23
C PHE A 571 30.12 14.32 22.82
N THR A 572 29.14 14.62 21.95
CA THR A 572 27.92 15.37 22.31
C THR A 572 26.65 14.55 22.15
N SER A 573 26.70 13.42 21.43
CA SER A 573 25.56 12.52 21.22
C SER A 573 25.30 11.66 22.47
N PRO A 574 24.10 11.71 23.07
CA PRO A 574 23.73 10.84 24.20
C PRO A 574 23.83 9.35 23.87
N ARG A 575 23.53 8.98 22.60
CA ARG A 575 23.65 7.59 22.14
C ARG A 575 25.07 7.12 22.07
N ALA A 576 25.97 7.98 21.59
CA ALA A 576 27.41 7.68 21.60
C ALA A 576 27.94 7.49 23.02
N TRP A 577 27.48 8.30 23.99
CA TRP A 577 27.81 8.08 25.40
C TRP A 577 27.28 6.74 25.88
N ALA A 578 26.04 6.40 25.59
CA ALA A 578 25.43 5.15 26.02
C ALA A 578 26.21 3.93 25.50
N TYR A 579 26.50 3.88 24.18
CA TYR A 579 27.30 2.79 23.61
C TYR A 579 28.71 2.72 24.21
N SER A 580 29.33 3.88 24.42
CA SER A 580 30.66 3.94 25.06
C SER A 580 30.63 3.42 26.50
N ILE A 581 29.62 3.77 27.30
CA ILE A 581 29.41 3.26 28.66
C ILE A 581 29.24 1.73 28.64
N LEU A 582 28.42 1.18 27.73
CA LEU A 582 28.24 -0.27 27.59
C LEU A 582 29.55 -0.99 27.25
N GLY A 583 30.33 -0.42 26.36
CA GLY A 583 31.66 -0.96 26.03
C GLY A 583 32.66 -0.89 27.17
N MET A 584 32.71 0.26 27.84
CA MET A 584 33.60 0.44 29.01
C MET A 584 33.21 -0.48 30.17
N GLN A 585 31.93 -0.71 30.37
CA GLN A 585 31.47 -1.62 31.42
C GLN A 585 31.81 -3.07 31.08
N ALA A 586 31.61 -3.54 29.86
CA ALA A 586 32.02 -4.88 29.45
C ALA A 586 33.52 -5.10 29.60
N TYR A 587 34.37 -4.10 29.36
CA TYR A 587 35.78 -4.11 29.66
C TYR A 587 36.03 -4.21 31.17
N LEU A 588 35.36 -3.41 31.98
CA LEU A 588 35.52 -3.35 33.43
C LEU A 588 35.02 -4.62 34.15
N ASP A 589 34.12 -5.38 33.59
CA ASP A 589 33.72 -6.68 34.12
C ASP A 589 34.88 -7.68 34.11
N TRP A 590 35.86 -7.50 33.21
CA TRP A 590 37.09 -8.29 33.16
C TRP A 590 38.26 -7.62 33.86
N PHE A 591 38.36 -6.27 33.80
CA PHE A 591 39.43 -5.46 34.40
C PHE A 591 38.90 -4.48 35.46
N PRO A 592 38.27 -4.94 36.54
CA PRO A 592 37.55 -4.08 37.49
C PRO A 592 38.42 -3.04 38.22
N GLY A 593 39.74 -3.18 38.16
CA GLY A 593 40.71 -2.26 38.80
C GLY A 593 41.17 -1.09 37.93
N ASP A 594 40.73 -0.98 36.67
CA ASP A 594 41.18 0.11 35.79
C ASP A 594 40.46 1.42 36.12
N ARG A 595 41.15 2.30 36.86
CA ARG A 595 40.60 3.59 37.29
C ARG A 595 40.40 4.59 36.17
N THR A 596 41.17 4.48 35.08
CA THR A 596 41.06 5.39 33.92
C THR A 596 39.76 5.14 33.22
N ILE A 597 39.45 3.88 32.92
CA ILE A 597 38.21 3.48 32.27
C ILE A 597 37.00 3.68 33.18
N GLN A 598 37.14 3.41 34.50
CA GLN A 598 36.10 3.73 35.48
C GLN A 598 35.80 5.24 35.50
N GLY A 599 36.83 6.10 35.46
CA GLY A 599 36.68 7.56 35.43
C GLY A 599 35.95 8.02 34.16
N ALA A 600 36.35 7.52 33.00
CA ALA A 600 35.73 7.84 31.72
C ALA A 600 34.24 7.40 31.65
N ARG A 601 33.94 6.15 32.09
CA ARG A 601 32.58 5.65 32.21
C ARG A 601 31.71 6.53 33.09
N ASN A 602 32.22 6.87 34.28
CA ASN A 602 31.49 7.68 35.25
C ASN A 602 31.22 9.10 34.71
N GLU A 603 32.18 9.70 34.03
CA GLU A 603 32.01 11.02 33.40
C GLU A 603 30.88 10.99 32.34
N LEU A 604 30.86 9.99 31.44
CA LEU A 604 29.83 9.86 30.44
C LEU A 604 28.45 9.54 31.07
N ALA A 605 28.41 8.71 32.12
CA ALA A 605 27.19 8.42 32.86
C ALA A 605 26.64 9.66 33.58
N ASN A 606 27.51 10.50 34.17
CA ASN A 606 27.09 11.77 34.75
C ASN A 606 26.49 12.71 33.68
N ARG A 607 27.11 12.82 32.51
CA ARG A 607 26.53 13.62 31.40
C ARG A 607 25.16 13.11 30.96
N LEU A 608 25.00 11.80 30.88
CA LEU A 608 23.73 11.17 30.52
C LEU A 608 22.68 11.42 31.61
N PHE A 609 23.05 11.30 32.88
CA PHE A 609 22.18 11.60 34.02
C PHE A 609 21.78 13.08 34.06
N ASP A 610 22.75 14.01 33.84
CA ASP A 610 22.49 15.45 33.83
C ASP A 610 21.52 15.87 32.71
N ILE A 611 21.55 15.17 31.55
CA ILE A 611 20.55 15.42 30.50
C ILE A 611 19.16 14.97 30.94
N TYR A 612 19.05 13.78 31.54
CA TYR A 612 17.80 13.28 32.07
C TYR A 612 17.21 14.25 33.10
N GLU A 613 17.99 14.68 34.08
CA GLU A 613 17.55 15.64 35.12
C GLU A 613 17.03 16.96 34.53
N ARG A 614 17.58 17.41 33.42
CA ARG A 614 17.17 18.64 32.73
C ARG A 614 15.94 18.48 31.82
N CYS A 615 15.75 17.30 31.23
CA CYS A 615 14.74 17.10 30.19
C CYS A 615 13.48 16.41 30.69
N HIS A 616 13.58 15.58 31.76
CA HIS A 616 12.43 14.83 32.25
C HIS A 616 11.36 15.72 32.89
N SER A 617 10.12 15.25 32.85
CA SER A 617 8.98 15.83 33.55
C SER A 617 8.06 14.72 34.08
N GLU A 618 6.98 15.05 34.79
CA GLU A 618 6.01 14.05 35.27
C GLU A 618 5.39 13.22 34.12
N THR A 619 5.19 13.82 32.96
CA THR A 619 4.57 13.18 31.78
C THR A 619 5.57 12.74 30.72
N TRP A 620 6.81 13.25 30.75
CA TRP A 620 7.85 12.97 29.78
C TRP A 620 9.14 12.51 30.49
N LYS A 621 9.27 11.20 30.71
CA LYS A 621 10.37 10.63 31.47
C LYS A 621 11.54 10.20 30.58
N TRP A 622 12.06 11.18 29.82
CA TRP A 622 13.05 10.92 28.79
C TRP A 622 14.24 11.89 28.82
N PHE A 623 15.34 11.50 28.19
CA PHE A 623 16.62 12.23 28.12
C PHE A 623 16.60 13.42 27.18
N GLU A 624 15.76 13.37 26.13
CA GLU A 624 15.70 14.32 25.02
C GLU A 624 14.25 14.77 24.81
N LYS A 625 14.03 15.81 23.99
CA LYS A 625 12.68 16.25 23.59
C LYS A 625 12.02 15.35 22.54
N SER A 626 12.71 14.27 22.15
CA SER A 626 12.18 13.28 21.21
C SER A 626 12.74 11.88 21.48
N LEU A 627 11.93 10.85 21.18
CA LEU A 627 12.39 9.49 21.00
C LEU A 627 12.73 9.29 19.52
N SER A 628 13.91 8.77 19.20
CA SER A 628 14.33 8.58 17.82
C SER A 628 14.73 7.11 17.55
N TYR A 629 15.98 6.73 17.71
CA TYR A 629 16.47 5.38 17.46
C TYR A 629 17.29 4.86 18.62
N SER A 630 17.39 3.53 18.75
CA SER A 630 18.15 2.85 19.82
C SER A 630 17.83 3.39 21.22
N ASN A 631 16.57 3.72 21.43
CA ASN A 631 16.11 4.48 22.60
C ASN A 631 16.48 3.76 23.91
N ALA A 632 16.15 2.48 24.04
CA ALA A 632 16.40 1.73 25.28
C ALA A 632 17.86 1.66 25.70
N ARG A 633 18.81 1.92 24.80
CA ARG A 633 20.26 1.95 25.12
C ARG A 633 20.64 3.06 26.09
N LEU A 634 19.92 4.19 26.09
CA LEU A 634 20.15 5.29 27.03
C LEU A 634 19.86 4.85 28.48
N SER A 635 18.67 4.28 28.66
CA SER A 635 18.25 3.74 29.96
C SER A 635 19.15 2.59 30.40
N GLN A 636 19.46 1.64 29.53
CA GLN A 636 20.36 0.51 29.80
C GLN A 636 21.73 0.98 30.33
N ALA A 637 22.34 1.94 29.61
CA ALA A 637 23.65 2.46 30.00
C ALA A 637 23.63 3.15 31.36
N LEU A 638 22.58 3.95 31.63
CA LEU A 638 22.45 4.66 32.90
C LEU A 638 22.21 3.71 34.08
N ILE A 639 21.34 2.71 33.92
CA ILE A 639 21.08 1.68 34.92
C ILE A 639 22.37 0.93 35.25
N LEU A 640 23.07 0.43 34.23
CA LEU A 640 24.28 -0.37 34.38
C LEU A 640 25.41 0.42 35.05
N ALA A 641 25.61 1.67 34.60
CA ALA A 641 26.60 2.55 35.21
C ALA A 641 26.27 2.87 36.69
N GLY A 642 25.00 3.18 36.98
CA GLY A 642 24.52 3.43 38.33
C GLY A 642 24.67 2.23 39.24
N TRP A 643 24.30 1.02 38.76
CA TRP A 643 24.44 -0.22 39.51
C TRP A 643 25.90 -0.51 39.89
N ARG A 644 26.80 -0.35 38.91
CA ARG A 644 28.25 -0.61 39.10
C ARG A 644 29.00 0.49 39.89
N SER A 645 28.38 1.65 40.07
CA SER A 645 28.97 2.76 40.89
C SER A 645 28.20 2.99 42.21
N ASP A 646 27.25 2.14 42.55
CA ASP A 646 26.36 2.26 43.71
C ASP A 646 25.66 3.63 43.79
N ASN A 647 25.27 4.15 42.61
CA ASN A 647 24.57 5.42 42.49
C ASN A 647 23.04 5.22 42.31
N HIS A 648 22.31 5.24 43.43
CA HIS A 648 20.87 4.99 43.44
C HIS A 648 20.08 5.97 42.59
N ARG A 649 20.47 7.25 42.49
CA ARG A 649 19.78 8.25 41.65
C ARG A 649 19.86 7.92 40.17
N MET A 650 21.02 7.44 39.70
CA MET A 650 21.16 7.00 38.30
C MET A 650 20.36 5.73 38.04
N ILE A 651 20.29 4.80 38.97
CA ILE A 651 19.50 3.58 38.86
C ILE A 651 18.03 3.96 38.75
N GLU A 652 17.52 4.83 39.65
CA GLU A 652 16.15 5.30 39.68
C GLU A 652 15.76 5.99 38.34
N ALA A 653 16.56 6.94 37.90
CA ALA A 653 16.36 7.66 36.64
C ALA A 653 16.35 6.71 35.43
N GLY A 654 17.29 5.78 35.37
CA GLY A 654 17.35 4.78 34.32
C GLY A 654 16.15 3.83 34.33
N MET A 655 15.75 3.37 35.51
CA MET A 655 14.57 2.50 35.67
C MET A 655 13.27 3.21 35.34
N ASP A 656 13.10 4.47 35.76
CA ASP A 656 11.93 5.28 35.43
C ASP A 656 11.82 5.53 33.93
N SER A 657 12.93 5.88 33.28
CA SER A 657 12.96 6.09 31.83
C SER A 657 12.68 4.80 31.05
N LEU A 658 13.20 3.65 31.49
CA LEU A 658 12.94 2.36 30.82
C LEU A 658 11.49 1.91 31.01
N LYS A 659 10.93 2.02 32.21
CA LYS A 659 9.52 1.70 32.47
C LYS A 659 8.60 2.55 31.61
N TRP A 660 8.87 3.84 31.53
CA TRP A 660 8.09 4.75 30.71
C TRP A 660 8.22 4.40 29.21
N LEU A 661 9.43 4.13 28.71
CA LEU A 661 9.67 3.75 27.32
C LEU A 661 8.91 2.47 26.94
N VAL A 662 8.98 1.44 27.80
CA VAL A 662 8.30 0.16 27.56
C VAL A 662 6.77 0.39 27.51
N ALA A 663 6.22 1.22 28.40
CA ALA A 663 4.80 1.58 28.36
C ALA A 663 4.42 2.32 27.06
N GLU A 664 5.28 3.24 26.58
CA GLU A 664 5.07 3.92 25.29
C GLU A 664 5.16 2.99 24.08
N GLN A 665 5.94 1.91 24.19
CA GLN A 665 6.10 0.89 23.15
C GLN A 665 5.12 -0.28 23.31
N HIS A 666 4.13 -0.15 24.18
CA HIS A 666 3.09 -1.15 24.39
C HIS A 666 1.77 -0.75 23.71
N ARG A 667 1.03 -1.76 23.28
CA ARG A 667 -0.31 -1.60 22.71
C ARG A 667 -1.29 -2.50 23.46
N ASP A 668 -2.11 -1.88 24.32
CA ASP A 668 -3.00 -2.55 25.27
C ASP A 668 -4.08 -3.43 24.60
N ASP A 669 -4.65 -2.98 23.47
CA ASP A 669 -5.74 -3.70 22.78
C ASP A 669 -5.32 -5.05 22.20
N LYS A 670 -4.02 -5.27 21.97
CA LYS A 670 -3.45 -6.50 21.41
C LYS A 670 -2.38 -7.17 22.30
N ASP A 671 -1.97 -6.54 23.40
CA ASP A 671 -0.82 -6.94 24.24
C ASP A 671 0.44 -7.24 23.42
N ILE A 672 0.80 -6.31 22.52
CA ILE A 672 1.97 -6.44 21.65
C ILE A 672 2.94 -5.27 21.83
N PHE A 673 4.20 -5.54 21.55
CA PHE A 673 5.24 -4.53 21.44
C PHE A 673 5.12 -3.78 20.09
N VAL A 674 5.19 -2.44 20.15
CA VAL A 674 5.14 -1.54 18.99
C VAL A 674 6.27 -0.52 19.14
N PRO A 675 7.39 -0.69 18.43
CA PRO A 675 8.49 0.27 18.50
C PRO A 675 8.09 1.63 17.96
N ILE A 676 8.74 2.68 18.44
CA ILE A 676 8.52 4.05 17.92
C ILE A 676 8.91 4.09 16.44
N GLY A 677 7.98 4.54 15.59
CA GLY A 677 8.21 4.62 14.15
C GLY A 677 9.20 5.74 13.77
N SER A 678 10.05 5.48 12.78
CA SER A 678 11.02 6.46 12.29
C SER A 678 10.40 7.53 11.39
N ASN A 679 9.18 7.32 10.89
CA ASN A 679 8.45 8.30 10.10
C ASN A 679 7.75 9.34 10.99
N GLY A 680 8.53 10.21 11.61
CA GLY A 680 8.07 11.28 12.51
C GLY A 680 8.56 11.13 13.95
N PHE A 681 9.03 9.97 14.37
CA PHE A 681 9.49 9.69 15.73
C PHE A 681 8.41 9.98 16.80
N PHE A 682 8.80 10.27 18.03
CA PHE A 682 7.89 10.74 19.07
C PHE A 682 8.48 11.99 19.70
N ILE A 683 7.87 13.14 19.46
CA ILE A 683 8.31 14.45 19.98
C ILE A 683 7.39 14.81 21.17
N GLU A 684 7.96 15.36 22.24
CA GLU A 684 7.20 15.79 23.42
C GLU A 684 6.03 16.70 23.04
N GLY A 685 4.82 16.33 23.45
CA GLY A 685 3.59 17.06 23.13
C GLY A 685 3.01 16.85 21.74
N CYS A 686 3.61 15.95 20.94
CA CYS A 686 3.11 15.54 19.62
C CYS A 686 2.57 14.11 19.63
N GLU A 687 1.89 13.74 18.56
CA GLU A 687 1.44 12.35 18.35
C GLU A 687 2.62 11.44 18.01
N LYS A 688 2.64 10.25 18.56
CA LYS A 688 3.67 9.24 18.38
C LYS A 688 3.58 8.62 16.99
N ALA A 689 4.70 8.60 16.22
CA ALA A 689 4.78 7.87 14.96
C ALA A 689 4.68 6.36 15.20
N ARG A 690 3.74 5.72 14.49
CA ARG A 690 3.46 4.30 14.65
C ARG A 690 4.26 3.42 13.70
N PHE A 691 4.58 3.90 12.49
CA PHE A 691 5.17 3.10 11.43
C PHE A 691 6.55 3.59 10.99
N ASP A 692 7.08 2.84 10.05
CA ASP A 692 8.48 2.68 9.74
C ASP A 692 9.22 2.16 10.98
N GLN A 693 8.64 1.06 11.56
CA GLN A 693 9.20 0.38 12.72
C GLN A 693 10.46 -0.37 12.32
N GLN A 694 11.50 -0.26 13.13
CA GLN A 694 12.82 -0.80 12.81
C GLN A 694 13.29 -1.88 13.79
N PRO A 695 13.95 -2.95 13.31
CA PRO A 695 14.54 -4.03 14.11
C PRO A 695 15.46 -3.56 15.23
N VAL A 696 16.20 -2.47 15.02
CA VAL A 696 17.15 -1.94 16.02
C VAL A 696 16.46 -1.49 17.32
N GLU A 697 15.22 -1.02 17.26
CA GLU A 697 14.44 -0.64 18.44
C GLU A 697 14.04 -1.86 19.27
N ALA A 698 13.55 -2.90 18.62
CA ALA A 698 13.19 -4.15 19.29
C ALA A 698 14.41 -4.79 19.95
N CYS A 699 15.55 -4.85 19.24
CA CYS A 699 16.81 -5.34 19.80
C CYS A 699 17.28 -4.51 21.01
N ALA A 700 17.21 -3.19 20.94
CA ALA A 700 17.63 -2.33 22.04
C ALA A 700 16.75 -2.56 23.28
N THR A 701 15.45 -2.72 23.10
CA THR A 701 14.50 -3.00 24.21
C THR A 701 14.73 -4.40 24.80
N VAL A 702 14.93 -5.43 23.97
CA VAL A 702 15.29 -6.78 24.44
C VAL A 702 16.51 -6.72 25.34
N SER A 703 17.61 -6.11 24.83
CA SER A 703 18.87 -6.04 25.59
C SER A 703 18.73 -5.27 26.90
N ALA A 704 18.00 -4.13 26.91
CA ALA A 704 17.83 -3.34 28.13
C ALA A 704 16.99 -4.08 29.17
N CYS A 705 15.90 -4.73 28.75
CA CYS A 705 15.05 -5.51 29.68
C CYS A 705 15.81 -6.73 30.24
N LEU A 706 16.57 -7.44 29.42
CA LEU A 706 17.38 -8.57 29.90
C LEU A 706 18.50 -8.13 30.84
N GLU A 707 19.10 -6.94 30.64
CA GLU A 707 20.08 -6.40 31.58
C GLU A 707 19.47 -6.13 32.93
N VAL A 708 18.28 -5.49 32.99
CA VAL A 708 17.56 -5.24 34.24
C VAL A 708 17.16 -6.56 34.90
N TYR A 709 16.70 -7.55 34.12
CA TYR A 709 16.40 -8.88 34.64
C TYR A 709 17.64 -9.52 35.34
N ARG A 710 18.80 -9.46 34.71
CA ARG A 710 20.05 -9.98 35.29
C ARG A 710 20.48 -9.25 36.59
N LEU A 711 20.13 -7.96 36.72
CA LEU A 711 20.47 -7.16 37.87
C LEU A 711 19.47 -7.28 39.04
N THR A 712 18.19 -7.52 38.74
CA THR A 712 17.10 -7.45 39.72
C THR A 712 16.39 -8.78 39.94
N GLU A 713 16.56 -9.76 39.05
CA GLU A 713 15.84 -11.05 38.99
C GLU A 713 14.30 -10.91 38.88
N GLU A 714 13.80 -9.71 38.59
CA GLU A 714 12.38 -9.43 38.43
C GLU A 714 11.86 -9.99 37.09
N ARG A 715 11.02 -11.04 37.12
CA ARG A 715 10.49 -11.74 35.96
C ARG A 715 9.74 -10.85 34.96
N GLN A 716 9.13 -9.75 35.42
CA GLN A 716 8.47 -8.80 34.54
C GLN A 716 9.37 -8.33 33.40
N TRP A 717 10.65 -8.11 33.67
CA TRP A 717 11.60 -7.66 32.64
C TRP A 717 11.93 -8.72 31.61
N LEU A 718 11.92 -9.99 32.01
CA LEU A 718 12.04 -11.10 31.07
C LEU A 718 10.80 -11.20 30.14
N GLU A 719 9.61 -10.95 30.67
CA GLU A 719 8.38 -10.94 29.86
C GLU A 719 8.37 -9.77 28.87
N GLU A 720 8.79 -8.58 29.29
CA GLU A 720 8.92 -7.43 28.38
C GLU A 720 9.96 -7.69 27.28
N ALA A 721 11.08 -8.33 27.60
CA ALA A 721 12.07 -8.77 26.61
C ALA A 721 11.44 -9.77 25.62
N ARG A 722 10.63 -10.73 26.08
CA ARG A 722 9.92 -11.71 25.23
C ARG A 722 8.92 -11.03 24.31
N LYS A 723 8.16 -10.03 24.79
CA LYS A 723 7.24 -9.25 23.97
C LYS A 723 7.98 -8.53 22.85
N ALA A 724 9.07 -7.82 23.18
CA ALA A 724 9.89 -7.13 22.20
C ALA A 724 10.53 -8.09 21.18
N PHE A 725 10.99 -9.26 21.63
CA PHE A 725 11.52 -10.30 20.74
C PHE A 725 10.45 -10.91 19.82
N SER A 726 9.24 -11.10 20.34
CA SER A 726 8.12 -11.66 19.59
C SER A 726 7.72 -10.79 18.38
N TRP A 727 8.07 -9.51 18.39
CA TRP A 727 7.86 -8.60 17.26
C TRP A 727 8.58 -9.08 15.99
N PHE A 728 9.80 -9.60 16.12
CA PHE A 728 10.54 -10.20 14.99
C PHE A 728 9.83 -11.43 14.40
N LEU A 729 9.09 -12.14 15.23
CA LEU A 729 8.44 -13.40 14.88
C LEU A 729 6.97 -13.24 14.45
N GLY A 730 6.52 -12.00 14.24
CA GLY A 730 5.19 -11.69 13.71
C GLY A 730 4.17 -11.24 14.75
N LYS A 731 4.50 -11.17 16.07
CA LYS A 731 3.62 -10.50 17.05
C LYS A 731 3.78 -8.98 16.94
N ASN A 732 3.38 -8.44 15.82
CA ASN A 732 3.49 -7.03 15.46
C ASN A 732 2.20 -6.54 14.79
N ASP A 733 2.17 -5.28 14.37
CA ASP A 733 0.97 -4.66 13.79
C ASP A 733 0.44 -5.36 12.53
N LEU A 734 1.31 -5.91 11.71
CA LEU A 734 0.95 -6.59 10.45
C LEU A 734 0.78 -8.10 10.62
N GLN A 735 1.13 -8.67 11.77
CA GLN A 735 1.19 -10.11 12.02
C GLN A 735 2.06 -10.86 11.00
N VAL A 736 3.17 -10.24 10.57
CA VAL A 736 4.13 -10.78 9.61
C VAL A 736 5.49 -10.92 10.26
N PRO A 737 6.14 -12.10 10.20
CA PRO A 737 7.49 -12.25 10.72
C PRO A 737 8.47 -11.37 9.91
N LEU A 738 9.38 -10.69 10.62
CA LEU A 738 10.50 -10.01 10.00
C LEU A 738 11.67 -10.95 9.81
N TYR A 739 11.85 -11.91 10.72
CA TYR A 739 12.83 -12.97 10.54
C TYR A 739 12.43 -13.90 9.42
N ASP A 740 13.35 -14.17 8.53
CA ASP A 740 13.21 -15.12 7.43
C ASP A 740 14.03 -16.38 7.77
N ALA A 741 13.35 -17.45 8.14
CA ALA A 741 13.98 -18.70 8.55
C ALA A 741 14.73 -19.41 7.39
N GLU A 742 14.33 -19.16 6.14
CA GLU A 742 14.96 -19.76 4.96
C GLU A 742 16.34 -19.16 4.71
N THR A 743 16.44 -17.84 4.71
CA THR A 743 17.71 -17.13 4.46
C THR A 743 18.54 -16.97 5.73
N GLY A 744 17.91 -16.88 6.90
CA GLY A 744 18.54 -16.47 8.16
C GLY A 744 18.67 -14.95 8.32
N GLY A 745 18.09 -14.18 7.42
CA GLY A 745 18.09 -12.72 7.46
C GLY A 745 16.89 -12.14 8.21
N CYS A 746 16.94 -10.84 8.47
CA CYS A 746 15.84 -10.08 9.04
C CYS A 746 15.46 -8.91 8.12
N ARG A 747 14.18 -8.76 7.83
CA ARG A 747 13.63 -7.69 7.01
C ARG A 747 13.80 -6.33 7.68
N ASP A 748 14.00 -5.26 6.88
CA ASP A 748 14.45 -3.94 7.36
C ASP A 748 13.40 -3.14 8.14
N GLY A 749 12.14 -3.56 8.15
CA GLY A 749 11.14 -2.91 9.00
C GLY A 749 9.71 -3.07 8.54
N LEU A 750 8.78 -2.45 9.28
CA LEU A 750 7.36 -2.42 9.00
C LEU A 750 6.91 -1.05 8.56
N HIS A 751 6.35 -0.97 7.35
CA HIS A 751 5.55 0.15 6.86
C HIS A 751 4.07 -0.04 7.26
N PRO A 752 3.20 0.97 7.04
CA PRO A 752 1.79 0.86 7.39
C PRO A 752 1.04 -0.29 6.70
N ASP A 753 1.48 -0.69 5.52
CA ASP A 753 0.78 -1.59 4.61
C ASP A 753 1.60 -2.82 4.19
N ARG A 754 2.87 -2.87 4.54
CA ARG A 754 3.79 -3.95 4.12
C ARG A 754 5.04 -4.04 4.99
N VAL A 755 5.75 -5.14 4.84
CA VAL A 755 7.13 -5.30 5.34
C VAL A 755 8.10 -4.72 4.31
N ASN A 756 9.19 -4.10 4.76
CA ASN A 756 10.34 -3.82 3.90
C ASN A 756 11.11 -5.13 3.70
N GLU A 757 11.00 -5.72 2.53
CA GLU A 757 11.55 -7.07 2.23
C GLU A 757 13.08 -7.12 2.15
N ASN A 758 13.77 -5.99 2.15
CA ASN A 758 15.23 -5.98 2.18
C ASN A 758 15.73 -6.53 3.52
N GLN A 759 16.84 -7.24 3.49
CA GLN A 759 17.47 -7.87 4.64
C GLN A 759 18.88 -7.25 4.84
N GLY A 760 18.90 -6.01 5.29
CA GLY A 760 20.15 -5.28 5.53
C GLY A 760 20.94 -5.81 6.74
N ALA A 761 22.18 -5.35 6.85
CA ALA A 761 23.09 -5.74 7.94
C ALA A 761 22.53 -5.38 9.33
N GLU A 762 22.09 -4.12 9.52
CA GLU A 762 21.58 -3.66 10.81
C GLU A 762 20.42 -4.52 11.31
N SER A 763 19.47 -4.81 10.43
CA SER A 763 18.27 -5.58 10.76
C SER A 763 18.59 -7.03 11.10
N THR A 764 19.42 -7.67 10.27
CA THR A 764 19.86 -9.05 10.49
C THR A 764 20.70 -9.19 11.79
N LEU A 765 21.63 -8.28 12.03
CA LEU A 765 22.44 -8.28 13.24
C LEU A 765 21.62 -7.96 14.50
N SER A 766 20.60 -7.08 14.38
CA SER A 766 19.68 -6.78 15.48
C SER A 766 18.87 -8.03 15.89
N PHE A 767 18.35 -8.79 14.92
CA PHE A 767 17.68 -10.05 15.21
C PHE A 767 18.61 -11.08 15.84
N LEU A 768 19.79 -11.32 15.24
CA LEU A 768 20.72 -12.32 15.71
C LEU A 768 21.23 -12.00 17.14
N MET A 769 21.50 -10.74 17.43
CA MET A 769 21.90 -10.28 18.77
C MET A 769 20.78 -10.53 19.79
N ALA A 770 19.54 -10.12 19.47
CA ALA A 770 18.40 -10.33 20.34
C ALA A 770 18.15 -11.84 20.58
N LEU A 771 18.25 -12.68 19.54
CA LEU A 771 18.10 -14.14 19.66
C LEU A 771 19.14 -14.75 20.60
N LEU A 772 20.41 -14.41 20.40
CA LEU A 772 21.51 -14.94 21.24
C LEU A 772 21.39 -14.49 22.70
N GLU A 773 20.99 -13.24 22.95
CA GLU A 773 20.77 -12.72 24.31
C GLU A 773 19.57 -13.40 24.98
N MET A 774 18.46 -13.67 24.25
CA MET A 774 17.29 -14.40 24.76
C MET A 774 17.60 -15.88 25.05
N GLN A 775 18.37 -16.54 24.19
CA GLN A 775 18.81 -17.93 24.41
C GLN A 775 19.71 -18.04 25.67
N ALA A 776 20.65 -17.10 25.83
CA ALA A 776 21.52 -17.07 27.02
C ALA A 776 20.72 -16.86 28.32
N ALA A 777 19.68 -16.02 28.30
CA ALA A 777 18.82 -15.80 29.47
C ALA A 777 17.97 -17.02 29.82
N LYS A 778 17.52 -17.79 28.83
CA LYS A 778 16.79 -19.05 29.05
C LYS A 778 17.67 -20.12 29.73
N VAL A 779 18.89 -20.28 29.27
CA VAL A 779 19.84 -21.24 29.89
C VAL A 779 20.08 -20.89 31.33
N ALA A 780 20.33 -19.61 31.65
CA ALA A 780 20.53 -19.17 33.03
C ALA A 780 19.33 -19.46 33.94
N SER A 781 18.11 -19.21 33.44
CA SER A 781 16.87 -19.48 34.22
C SER A 781 16.59 -20.97 34.45
N VAL A 782 17.03 -21.84 33.56
CA VAL A 782 16.92 -23.32 33.72
C VAL A 782 17.93 -23.84 34.72
N ASP A 783 19.16 -23.33 34.69
CA ASP A 783 20.20 -23.70 35.64
C ASP A 783 19.87 -23.26 37.10
N GLU A 784 19.24 -22.09 37.28
CA GLU A 784 18.71 -21.64 38.56
C GLU A 784 17.60 -22.55 39.09
N LEU A 785 16.66 -22.96 38.23
CA LEU A 785 15.59 -23.92 38.60
C LEU A 785 16.17 -25.29 39.01
N HIS A 786 17.19 -25.79 38.33
CA HIS A 786 17.85 -27.03 38.67
C HIS A 786 18.62 -26.93 40.00
N HIS A 787 19.22 -25.76 40.30
CA HIS A 787 19.89 -25.49 41.56
C HIS A 787 18.91 -25.39 42.74
N GLU A 788 17.72 -24.78 42.55
CA GLU A 788 16.63 -24.70 43.55
C GLU A 788 15.97 -26.06 43.79
N ILE A 789 15.89 -26.94 42.76
CA ILE A 789 15.28 -28.28 42.89
C ILE A 789 16.30 -29.33 43.33
N GLY A 790 17.57 -28.99 43.44
CA GLY A 790 18.64 -29.89 43.98
C GLY A 790 18.98 -31.06 43.04
N ILE A 791 18.77 -30.90 41.73
CA ILE A 791 19.19 -31.86 40.69
C ILE A 791 20.50 -31.37 40.09
N SER A 792 21.64 -31.92 40.55
CA SER A 792 22.90 -31.78 39.84
C SER A 792 22.96 -32.78 38.72
N LEU A 793 23.13 -32.33 37.49
CA LEU A 793 23.45 -33.17 36.32
C LEU A 793 24.88 -33.69 36.42
#